data_a661a013ef39d2090b7bfe2e58722954
#
_entry.id   a661a013ef39d2090b7bfe2e58722954
#
_cell.length_a   1.000
_cell.length_b   1.000
_cell.length_c   1.000
_cell.angle_alpha   90.00
_cell.angle_beta   90.00
_cell.angle_gamma   90.00
#
_symmetry.space_group_name_H-M   'P 1'
#
loop_
_entity.id
_entity.type
_entity.pdbx_description
1 polymer ?
#
loop_
_entity_poly.entity_id
_entity_poly.type
_entity_poly.pdbx_seq_one_letter_code
_entity_poly.pdbx_strand_id
1 'polypeptide(L)'
;MLALALLATVFGVGALGRTANVFDGSGWLWSSGKAQVSRVNAQTGEVDLRQPVPHSRGHRVIVTQNDRYLILHDLDSGRVTSVDLTSLGFSGRLDVGTRGSFHIALNDKDAFLIDRTNGEIRKLDPATLQPAGHGLRLPGPLVGGEFDGKGELWVASPGQGTAIGVRLTEDVPKVTHTVPVSRPGGDLAFTVLDRGALAADRKGGRLVVVDGEKSREITSPVTLTDATAPDRTEGSLAAVTVPSARAVVTIDNVLSGGTTARKTSVHSRVPGPAVPFSGRLYVPDSEGRRVRVYKPGGAQVSVITIPGAGSRGGAGLELRVQDANLFINDPDGPNAVTVTPQHQVKVVDKTEGPSTIGGEEKRDPDPPDNRDTPSGPPQSSEPPPETPSTPPAQQGSDPPGAPVPVVALAGDRQVRLSWEAAYSPDAPVTGYRVTWDGGERTVAGDQLSTTVTGLTNGRAYRFRVAATNRFGTGAFAQSGQVTPAAARLDTPTRVSAEVVANGAVEVCWDQVTGADQYVITATNHAGGASYPSRTWGTSPVVYVDGRPKVQMTIADMPDGSWTFTVVARSGSGVSSGTSAPSNSVVISSPRAPNPGGGTPNPGGSAPDPIEIGGGDTTPMPEKTIGPGVGGGDVISVDPGGGGSGAPGQIPGHLPGE
;
A
#
# COMPACT_ATOMS: atom_id res chain seq x y z
N MET A 1 -46.75 14.88 -31.11
CA MET A 1 -47.21 14.31 -29.85
C MET A 1 -46.58 12.96 -29.66
N LEU A 2 -45.67 12.85 -28.81
CA LEU A 2 -45.30 11.89 -27.78
C LEU A 2 -43.79 12.01 -27.52
N ALA A 3 -43.45 13.02 -26.75
CA ALA A 3 -42.26 12.98 -25.91
C ALA A 3 -42.76 12.44 -24.59
N LEU A 4 -42.36 11.26 -24.19
CA LEU A 4 -42.52 10.81 -22.83
C LEU A 4 -41.43 9.80 -22.46
N ALA A 5 -40.62 10.23 -21.49
CA ALA A 5 -40.09 9.42 -20.41
C ALA A 5 -39.04 8.33 -20.78
N LEU A 6 -37.80 8.75 -20.81
CA LEU A 6 -36.68 7.92 -20.38
C LEU A 6 -35.88 8.67 -19.33
N LEU A 7 -36.56 8.87 -18.21
CA LEU A 7 -36.02 9.23 -16.92
C LEU A 7 -36.30 8.05 -16.02
N ALA A 8 -35.48 7.05 -16.09
CA ALA A 8 -35.46 6.03 -15.05
C ALA A 8 -34.11 5.32 -15.05
N THR A 9 -33.50 5.39 -13.90
CA THR A 9 -32.53 4.42 -13.36
C THR A 9 -31.14 4.37 -13.97
N VAL A 10 -30.40 5.44 -13.73
CA VAL A 10 -28.96 5.37 -13.57
C VAL A 10 -28.63 5.56 -12.07
N PHE A 11 -29.22 4.75 -11.23
CA PHE A 11 -28.83 4.60 -9.84
C PHE A 11 -28.89 3.12 -9.49
N GLY A 12 -27.73 2.49 -9.35
CA GLY A 12 -27.66 1.23 -8.65
C GLY A 12 -26.90 0.06 -9.25
N VAL A 13 -26.15 0.22 -10.33
CA VAL A 13 -25.35 -0.91 -10.89
C VAL A 13 -23.86 -0.61 -11.01
N GLY A 14 -23.41 0.56 -10.59
CA GLY A 14 -22.01 1.00 -10.76
C GLY A 14 -21.05 0.63 -9.63
N ALA A 15 -21.52 0.14 -8.49
CA ALA A 15 -20.66 -0.04 -7.32
C ALA A 15 -20.21 -1.49 -7.03
N LEU A 16 -20.83 -2.49 -7.66
CA LEU A 16 -20.55 -3.91 -7.36
C LEU A 16 -19.79 -4.64 -8.47
N GLY A 17 -19.29 -3.96 -9.47
CA GLY A 17 -18.56 -4.54 -10.59
C GLY A 17 -17.12 -4.04 -10.76
N ARG A 18 -16.64 -3.21 -9.82
CA ARG A 18 -15.22 -2.86 -9.79
C ARG A 18 -14.51 -3.90 -8.95
N THR A 19 -13.89 -4.89 -9.60
CA THR A 19 -12.69 -5.49 -9.04
C THR A 19 -11.77 -4.33 -8.74
N ALA A 20 -11.54 -4.09 -7.46
CA ALA A 20 -10.69 -3.02 -7.01
C ALA A 20 -9.32 -3.20 -7.66
N ASN A 21 -8.93 -2.28 -8.53
CA ASN A 21 -7.54 -2.16 -8.94
C ASN A 21 -6.76 -1.82 -7.70
N VAL A 22 -5.99 -2.76 -7.20
CA VAL A 22 -5.27 -2.66 -5.93
C VAL A 22 -4.19 -1.57 -5.99
N PHE A 23 -3.77 -1.19 -7.20
CA PHE A 23 -2.81 -0.11 -7.50
C PHE A 23 -3.45 1.24 -7.85
N ASP A 24 -4.63 1.52 -7.37
CA ASP A 24 -5.33 2.77 -7.71
C ASP A 24 -5.04 3.94 -6.74
N GLY A 25 -4.02 3.81 -5.92
CA GLY A 25 -3.66 4.81 -4.91
C GLY A 25 -4.62 4.79 -3.71
N SER A 26 -5.25 3.66 -3.44
CA SER A 26 -6.16 3.51 -2.30
C SER A 26 -5.46 2.93 -1.07
N GLY A 27 -5.89 3.36 0.11
CA GLY A 27 -5.43 2.85 1.40
C GLY A 27 -6.60 2.48 2.31
N TRP A 28 -6.41 1.47 3.17
CA TRP A 28 -7.37 1.07 4.17
C TRP A 28 -7.09 1.75 5.50
N LEU A 29 -8.11 2.39 6.07
CA LEU A 29 -8.01 3.19 7.29
C LEU A 29 -8.99 2.68 8.36
N TRP A 30 -8.50 2.52 9.57
CA TRP A 30 -9.29 2.10 10.73
C TRP A 30 -10.11 3.24 11.33
N SER A 31 -11.31 2.91 11.81
CA SER A 31 -12.19 3.77 12.60
C SER A 31 -12.68 3.01 13.84
N SER A 32 -12.11 3.32 15.00
CA SER A 32 -12.36 2.59 16.25
C SER A 32 -13.81 2.70 16.72
N GLY A 33 -14.38 3.91 16.71
CA GLY A 33 -15.74 4.16 17.15
C GLY A 33 -16.81 3.49 16.28
N LYS A 34 -16.55 3.35 14.99
CA LYS A 34 -17.45 2.66 14.03
C LYS A 34 -17.12 1.18 13.88
N ALA A 35 -15.97 0.73 14.41
CA ALA A 35 -15.47 -0.64 14.27
C ALA A 35 -15.46 -1.09 12.80
N GLN A 36 -14.81 -0.32 11.94
CA GLN A 36 -14.73 -0.58 10.51
C GLN A 36 -13.39 -0.15 9.93
N VAL A 37 -12.98 -0.78 8.84
CA VAL A 37 -11.97 -0.28 7.94
C VAL A 37 -12.62 0.30 6.70
N SER A 38 -12.13 1.44 6.23
CA SER A 38 -12.62 2.15 5.06
C SER A 38 -11.51 2.24 4.01
N ARG A 39 -11.82 1.81 2.79
CA ARG A 39 -10.91 1.96 1.65
C ARG A 39 -11.08 3.36 1.07
N VAL A 40 -10.01 4.09 1.07
CA VAL A 40 -9.96 5.49 0.67
C VAL A 40 -9.12 5.63 -0.59
N ASN A 41 -9.68 6.20 -1.64
CA ASN A 41 -8.94 6.57 -2.83
C ASN A 41 -8.26 7.93 -2.62
N ALA A 42 -6.92 7.96 -2.67
CA ALA A 42 -6.16 9.19 -2.41
C ALA A 42 -6.35 10.26 -3.49
N GLN A 43 -6.67 9.86 -4.73
CA GLN A 43 -6.84 10.79 -5.85
C GLN A 43 -8.20 11.50 -5.82
N THR A 44 -9.28 10.78 -5.46
CA THR A 44 -10.62 11.36 -5.37
C THR A 44 -10.90 11.93 -3.98
N GLY A 45 -10.32 11.37 -2.93
CA GLY A 45 -10.64 11.64 -1.53
C GLY A 45 -11.96 11.00 -1.09
N GLU A 46 -12.42 9.98 -1.80
CA GLU A 46 -13.68 9.28 -1.54
C GLU A 46 -13.44 7.92 -0.90
N VAL A 47 -14.42 7.43 -0.18
CA VAL A 47 -14.44 6.07 0.36
C VAL A 47 -15.12 5.15 -0.65
N ASP A 48 -14.34 4.25 -1.21
CA ASP A 48 -14.83 3.26 -2.19
C ASP A 48 -15.57 2.11 -1.54
N LEU A 49 -15.17 1.75 -0.32
CA LEU A 49 -15.69 0.57 0.37
C LEU A 49 -15.48 0.66 1.87
N ARG A 50 -16.42 0.13 2.64
CA ARG A 50 -16.31 -0.03 4.10
C ARG A 50 -16.51 -1.48 4.49
N GLN A 51 -15.60 -2.00 5.33
CA GLN A 51 -15.68 -3.35 5.87
C GLN A 51 -15.83 -3.28 7.39
N PRO A 52 -16.99 -3.64 7.95
CA PRO A 52 -17.19 -3.70 9.39
C PRO A 52 -16.36 -4.78 10.07
N VAL A 53 -15.87 -4.48 11.27
CA VAL A 53 -15.12 -5.38 12.17
C VAL A 53 -15.68 -5.22 13.58
N PRO A 54 -16.92 -5.67 13.85
CA PRO A 54 -17.69 -5.31 15.05
C PRO A 54 -17.01 -5.66 16.37
N HIS A 55 -16.21 -6.73 16.39
CA HIS A 55 -15.54 -7.22 17.60
C HIS A 55 -14.37 -6.34 18.08
N SER A 56 -13.94 -5.39 17.23
CA SER A 56 -12.84 -4.46 17.55
C SER A 56 -13.35 -3.04 17.84
N ARG A 57 -14.63 -2.89 18.20
CA ARG A 57 -15.22 -1.57 18.52
C ARG A 57 -14.49 -0.91 19.70
N GLY A 58 -13.99 0.30 19.49
CA GLY A 58 -13.23 1.04 20.49
C GLY A 58 -11.80 0.57 20.67
N HIS A 59 -11.36 -0.47 19.94
CA HIS A 59 -10.03 -1.03 20.05
C HIS A 59 -9.03 -0.29 19.14
N ARG A 60 -7.76 -0.40 19.52
CA ARG A 60 -6.63 0.02 18.70
C ARG A 60 -6.29 -1.10 17.73
N VAL A 61 -6.44 -0.84 16.43
CA VAL A 61 -6.17 -1.83 15.38
C VAL A 61 -5.10 -1.28 14.45
N ILE A 62 -4.02 -2.04 14.27
CA ILE A 62 -3.02 -1.76 13.23
C ILE A 62 -3.50 -2.40 11.94
N VAL A 63 -3.51 -1.60 10.87
CA VAL A 63 -3.86 -2.03 9.53
C VAL A 63 -2.58 -2.22 8.72
N THR A 64 -2.34 -3.42 8.22
CA THR A 64 -1.23 -3.74 7.31
C THR A 64 -1.79 -4.29 6.03
N GLN A 65 -1.39 -3.77 4.89
CA GLN A 65 -1.95 -4.15 3.59
C GLN A 65 -0.88 -4.33 2.52
N ASN A 66 -1.17 -5.19 1.56
CA ASN A 66 -0.57 -5.25 0.25
C ASN A 66 -1.68 -5.31 -0.80
N ASP A 67 -1.35 -5.61 -2.06
CA ASP A 67 -2.32 -5.68 -3.17
C ASP A 67 -3.39 -6.74 -3.01
N ARG A 68 -3.16 -7.74 -2.18
CA ARG A 68 -4.04 -8.90 -2.05
C ARG A 68 -4.64 -9.07 -0.67
N TYR A 69 -3.92 -8.71 0.38
CA TYR A 69 -4.35 -8.97 1.75
C TYR A 69 -4.38 -7.71 2.58
N LEU A 70 -5.41 -7.61 3.41
CA LEU A 70 -5.53 -6.65 4.48
C LEU A 70 -5.45 -7.40 5.81
N ILE A 71 -4.43 -7.11 6.60
CA ILE A 71 -4.25 -7.73 7.92
C ILE A 71 -4.58 -6.70 8.99
N LEU A 72 -5.51 -7.07 9.86
CA LEU A 72 -5.98 -6.27 10.98
C LEU A 72 -5.44 -6.88 12.27
N HIS A 73 -4.56 -6.18 12.97
CA HIS A 73 -4.03 -6.59 14.26
C HIS A 73 -4.69 -5.75 15.37
N ASP A 74 -5.64 -6.32 16.05
CA ASP A 74 -6.32 -5.75 17.21
C ASP A 74 -5.44 -5.89 18.46
N LEU A 75 -4.84 -4.78 18.86
CA LEU A 75 -3.89 -4.75 19.97
C LEU A 75 -4.53 -5.00 21.35
N ASP A 76 -5.82 -4.68 21.47
CA ASP A 76 -6.52 -4.77 22.76
C ASP A 76 -7.09 -6.19 23.01
N SER A 77 -7.39 -6.94 21.96
CA SER A 77 -7.80 -8.34 22.05
C SER A 77 -6.69 -9.34 21.71
N GLY A 78 -5.60 -8.92 21.06
CA GLY A 78 -4.55 -9.79 20.55
C GLY A 78 -4.96 -10.59 19.32
N ARG A 79 -6.07 -10.23 18.69
CA ARG A 79 -6.57 -10.90 17.49
C ARG A 79 -5.94 -10.31 16.23
N VAL A 80 -5.47 -11.19 15.36
CA VAL A 80 -5.04 -10.85 14.00
C VAL A 80 -6.02 -11.47 13.02
N THR A 81 -6.51 -10.68 12.08
CA THR A 81 -7.48 -11.13 11.06
C THR A 81 -6.96 -10.75 9.68
N SER A 82 -7.01 -11.70 8.74
CA SER A 82 -6.70 -11.46 7.33
C SER A 82 -7.97 -11.36 6.50
N VAL A 83 -8.00 -10.39 5.60
CA VAL A 83 -9.04 -10.20 4.59
C VAL A 83 -8.39 -10.34 3.21
N ASP A 84 -8.88 -11.23 2.38
CA ASP A 84 -8.46 -11.33 0.98
C ASP A 84 -9.18 -10.25 0.17
N LEU A 85 -8.44 -9.27 -0.31
CA LEU A 85 -8.97 -8.10 -1.02
C LEU A 85 -9.57 -8.44 -2.39
N THR A 86 -9.23 -9.60 -2.97
CA THR A 86 -9.85 -10.05 -4.22
C THR A 86 -11.27 -10.55 -4.01
N SER A 87 -11.56 -11.04 -2.83
CA SER A 87 -12.86 -11.59 -2.44
C SER A 87 -13.57 -10.77 -1.36
N LEU A 88 -12.90 -9.77 -0.78
CA LEU A 88 -13.36 -8.96 0.35
C LEU A 88 -13.88 -9.81 1.53
N GLY A 89 -13.33 -11.02 1.67
CA GLY A 89 -13.73 -11.99 2.68
C GLY A 89 -12.66 -12.17 3.76
N PHE A 90 -13.09 -12.41 4.99
CA PHE A 90 -12.19 -12.86 6.04
C PHE A 90 -11.58 -14.20 5.63
N SER A 91 -10.26 -14.27 5.52
CA SER A 91 -9.57 -15.46 5.01
C SER A 91 -8.77 -16.18 6.09
N GLY A 92 -8.31 -15.48 7.12
CA GLY A 92 -7.50 -16.05 8.18
C GLY A 92 -7.71 -15.38 9.53
N ARG A 93 -7.40 -16.12 10.59
CA ARG A 93 -7.38 -15.61 11.95
C ARG A 93 -6.25 -16.24 12.75
N LEU A 94 -5.58 -15.41 13.54
CA LEU A 94 -4.56 -15.82 14.50
C LEU A 94 -4.80 -15.06 15.81
N ASP A 95 -4.62 -15.71 16.94
CA ASP A 95 -4.64 -15.09 18.27
C ASP A 95 -3.21 -15.08 18.80
N VAL A 96 -2.63 -13.88 18.94
CA VAL A 96 -1.26 -13.70 19.46
C VAL A 96 -1.24 -13.35 20.94
N GLY A 97 -2.43 -13.14 21.53
CA GLY A 97 -2.58 -12.69 22.90
C GLY A 97 -2.22 -11.21 23.09
N THR A 98 -2.53 -10.70 24.29
CA THR A 98 -2.31 -9.29 24.65
C THR A 98 -1.02 -9.05 25.43
N ARG A 99 -0.29 -10.12 25.77
CA ARG A 99 0.99 -10.06 26.47
C ARG A 99 2.15 -10.15 25.48
N GLY A 100 2.94 -9.09 25.38
CA GLY A 100 4.06 -9.01 24.44
C GLY A 100 3.89 -7.88 23.44
N SER A 101 4.89 -7.71 22.62
CA SER A 101 4.88 -6.72 21.53
C SER A 101 4.98 -7.47 20.20
N PHE A 102 3.84 -7.70 19.58
CA PHE A 102 3.76 -8.38 18.30
C PHE A 102 3.64 -7.37 17.16
N HIS A 103 4.27 -7.68 16.06
CA HIS A 103 4.19 -6.90 14.83
C HIS A 103 3.99 -7.83 13.63
N ILE A 104 3.17 -7.41 12.68
CA ILE A 104 2.95 -8.13 11.43
C ILE A 104 3.59 -7.32 10.31
N ALA A 105 4.62 -7.88 9.71
CA ALA A 105 5.19 -7.36 8.48
C ALA A 105 4.61 -8.12 7.28
N LEU A 106 4.28 -7.38 6.22
CA LEU A 106 3.68 -7.92 5.00
C LEU A 106 4.39 -7.33 3.79
N ASN A 107 4.85 -8.19 2.89
CA ASN A 107 5.29 -7.80 1.55
C ASN A 107 4.33 -8.38 0.49
N ASP A 108 4.69 -8.35 -0.79
CA ASP A 108 3.81 -8.83 -1.88
C ASP A 108 3.40 -10.30 -1.74
N LYS A 109 4.22 -11.14 -1.11
CA LYS A 109 4.06 -12.60 -1.08
C LYS A 109 3.98 -13.18 0.31
N ASP A 110 4.70 -12.60 1.27
CA ASP A 110 4.97 -13.19 2.56
C ASP A 110 4.50 -12.30 3.71
N ALA A 111 3.98 -12.92 4.74
CA ALA A 111 3.69 -12.29 6.02
C ALA A 111 4.62 -12.85 7.10
N PHE A 112 5.06 -12.00 8.02
CA PHE A 112 5.84 -12.40 9.18
C PHE A 112 5.18 -11.92 10.46
N LEU A 113 5.08 -12.82 11.43
CA LEU A 113 4.80 -12.49 12.81
C LEU A 113 6.13 -12.28 13.53
N ILE A 114 6.30 -11.12 14.12
CA ILE A 114 7.49 -10.74 14.86
C ILE A 114 7.10 -10.54 16.33
N ASP A 115 7.52 -11.45 17.20
CA ASP A 115 7.47 -11.25 18.64
C ASP A 115 8.67 -10.41 19.05
N ARG A 116 8.47 -9.10 19.12
CA ARG A 116 9.53 -8.15 19.49
C ARG A 116 10.03 -8.35 20.92
N THR A 117 9.23 -8.90 21.82
CA THR A 117 9.62 -9.13 23.20
C THR A 117 10.58 -10.31 23.33
N ASN A 118 10.22 -11.43 22.70
CA ASN A 118 10.98 -12.67 22.82
C ASN A 118 11.98 -12.88 21.69
N GLY A 119 11.96 -12.04 20.65
CA GLY A 119 12.88 -12.12 19.51
C GLY A 119 12.53 -13.20 18.51
N GLU A 120 11.30 -13.68 18.47
CA GLU A 120 10.89 -14.72 17.53
C GLU A 120 10.28 -14.13 16.25
N ILE A 121 10.73 -14.62 15.09
CA ILE A 121 10.21 -14.26 13.76
C ILE A 121 9.70 -15.53 13.11
N ARG A 122 8.41 -15.53 12.74
CA ARG A 122 7.75 -16.66 12.08
C ARG A 122 7.14 -16.23 10.76
N LYS A 123 7.31 -17.05 9.73
CA LYS A 123 6.53 -16.91 8.51
C LYS A 123 5.08 -17.27 8.76
N LEU A 124 4.16 -16.46 8.23
CA LEU A 124 2.74 -16.77 8.16
C LEU A 124 2.31 -16.90 6.69
N ASP A 125 1.35 -17.77 6.45
CA ASP A 125 0.56 -17.70 5.23
C ASP A 125 -0.36 -16.47 5.31
N PRO A 126 -0.26 -15.48 4.43
CA PRO A 126 -1.02 -14.24 4.56
C PRO A 126 -2.53 -14.44 4.38
N ALA A 127 -2.98 -15.53 3.73
CA ALA A 127 -4.39 -15.84 3.58
C ALA A 127 -4.99 -16.43 4.85
N THR A 128 -4.31 -17.41 5.45
CA THR A 128 -4.84 -18.18 6.58
C THR A 128 -4.30 -17.74 7.94
N LEU A 129 -3.22 -16.96 7.95
CA LEU A 129 -2.42 -16.56 9.11
C LEU A 129 -1.83 -17.77 9.88
N GLN A 130 -1.80 -18.93 9.25
CA GLN A 130 -1.17 -20.10 9.87
C GLN A 130 0.35 -19.99 9.77
N PRO A 131 1.07 -20.28 10.88
CA PRO A 131 2.52 -20.35 10.84
C PRO A 131 3.02 -21.41 9.85
N ALA A 132 3.99 -21.04 9.02
CA ALA A 132 4.62 -21.90 8.06
C ALA A 132 6.10 -22.12 8.45
N GLY A 133 6.53 -23.38 8.43
CA GLY A 133 7.92 -23.74 8.69
C GLY A 133 8.39 -23.49 10.14
N HIS A 134 9.71 -23.42 10.31
CA HIS A 134 10.35 -23.17 11.60
C HIS A 134 10.58 -21.66 11.81
N GLY A 135 10.33 -21.16 13.03
CA GLY A 135 10.63 -19.79 13.40
C GLY A 135 12.13 -19.54 13.57
N LEU A 136 12.54 -18.30 13.29
CA LEU A 136 13.88 -17.79 13.61
C LEU A 136 13.83 -17.12 14.99
N ARG A 137 14.79 -17.46 15.84
CA ARG A 137 14.91 -16.85 17.16
C ARG A 137 16.16 -15.97 17.23
N LEU A 138 15.96 -14.69 17.49
CA LEU A 138 16.99 -13.67 17.67
C LEU A 138 17.00 -13.22 19.14
N PRO A 139 18.12 -12.66 19.63
CA PRO A 139 18.15 -12.07 20.96
C PRO A 139 17.21 -10.87 21.08
N GLY A 140 16.14 -11.03 21.85
CA GLY A 140 15.19 -9.95 22.13
C GLY A 140 15.67 -8.99 23.24
N PRO A 141 14.95 -7.87 23.47
CA PRO A 141 13.85 -7.40 22.65
C PRO A 141 14.29 -6.88 21.29
N LEU A 142 13.39 -6.90 20.30
CA LEU A 142 13.64 -6.37 18.97
C LEU A 142 12.91 -5.03 18.75
N VAL A 143 13.43 -4.21 17.84
CA VAL A 143 12.80 -3.00 17.31
C VAL A 143 12.79 -3.04 15.79
N GLY A 144 11.87 -2.31 15.16
CA GLY A 144 11.64 -2.38 13.72
C GLY A 144 10.82 -3.60 13.33
N GLY A 145 11.00 -4.11 12.13
CA GLY A 145 10.30 -5.28 11.62
C GLY A 145 9.46 -4.99 10.37
N GLU A 146 10.00 -4.19 9.45
CA GLU A 146 9.40 -3.90 8.17
C GLU A 146 10.27 -4.46 7.03
N PHE A 147 9.67 -4.63 5.87
CA PHE A 147 10.41 -5.02 4.67
C PHE A 147 11.00 -3.79 3.97
N ASP A 148 12.22 -3.92 3.47
CA ASP A 148 12.78 -2.97 2.53
C ASP A 148 12.22 -3.18 1.11
N GLY A 149 12.56 -2.29 0.18
CA GLY A 149 12.12 -2.39 -1.23
C GLY A 149 12.70 -3.59 -2.00
N LYS A 150 13.60 -4.37 -1.39
CA LYS A 150 14.14 -5.62 -1.94
C LYS A 150 13.52 -6.87 -1.30
N GLY A 151 12.52 -6.70 -0.45
CA GLY A 151 11.85 -7.78 0.25
C GLY A 151 12.68 -8.41 1.37
N GLU A 152 13.64 -7.69 1.94
CA GLU A 152 14.39 -8.09 3.11
C GLU A 152 13.77 -7.49 4.37
N LEU A 153 13.44 -8.33 5.34
CA LEU A 153 12.93 -7.87 6.63
C LEU A 153 14.09 -7.35 7.47
N TRP A 154 13.97 -6.13 8.00
CA TRP A 154 14.95 -5.52 8.87
C TRP A 154 14.42 -5.33 10.28
N VAL A 155 15.16 -5.88 11.24
CA VAL A 155 14.95 -5.67 12.68
C VAL A 155 16.25 -5.22 13.32
N ALA A 156 16.17 -4.67 14.52
CA ALA A 156 17.38 -4.44 15.31
C ALA A 156 17.24 -5.07 16.70
N SER A 157 18.36 -5.56 17.23
CA SER A 157 18.52 -6.07 18.60
C SER A 157 19.33 -5.08 19.42
N PRO A 158 18.71 -4.20 20.22
CA PRO A 158 19.41 -3.26 21.09
C PRO A 158 20.32 -3.96 22.09
N GLY A 159 19.96 -5.15 22.57
CA GLY A 159 20.77 -5.96 23.47
C GLY A 159 22.14 -6.31 22.89
N GLN A 160 22.20 -6.60 21.60
CA GLN A 160 23.45 -6.87 20.86
C GLN A 160 24.02 -5.61 20.18
N GLY A 161 23.24 -4.56 20.01
CA GLY A 161 23.63 -3.36 19.30
C GLY A 161 23.72 -3.55 17.78
N THR A 162 22.93 -4.46 17.21
CA THR A 162 22.99 -4.84 15.80
C THR A 162 21.66 -4.60 15.07
N ALA A 163 21.75 -4.21 13.79
CA ALA A 163 20.68 -4.34 12.81
C ALA A 163 20.83 -5.69 12.09
N ILE A 164 19.71 -6.36 11.83
CA ILE A 164 19.67 -7.73 11.33
C ILE A 164 18.73 -7.78 10.15
N GLY A 165 19.26 -8.21 8.99
CA GLY A 165 18.50 -8.52 7.79
C GLY A 165 18.04 -9.97 7.80
N VAL A 166 16.80 -10.24 7.43
CA VAL A 166 16.20 -11.58 7.41
C VAL A 166 15.49 -11.79 6.07
N ARG A 167 15.76 -12.92 5.43
CA ARG A 167 15.07 -13.37 4.22
C ARG A 167 14.57 -14.80 4.36
N LEU A 168 13.59 -15.16 3.52
CA LEU A 168 13.19 -16.55 3.37
C LEU A 168 14.17 -17.31 2.49
N THR A 169 14.58 -18.47 2.95
CA THR A 169 15.29 -19.48 2.18
C THR A 169 14.54 -20.78 2.35
N GLU A 170 13.95 -21.30 1.27
CA GLU A 170 13.11 -22.52 1.33
C GLU A 170 12.01 -22.42 2.40
N ASP A 171 11.30 -21.28 2.40
CA ASP A 171 10.22 -20.96 3.36
C ASP A 171 10.63 -20.85 4.84
N VAL A 172 11.92 -20.83 5.13
CA VAL A 172 12.46 -20.64 6.49
C VAL A 172 13.12 -19.28 6.63
N PRO A 173 12.75 -18.47 7.64
CA PRO A 173 13.43 -17.21 7.91
C PRO A 173 14.90 -17.45 8.29
N LYS A 174 15.83 -16.82 7.58
CA LYS A 174 17.27 -16.90 7.84
C LYS A 174 17.89 -15.50 7.91
N VAL A 175 18.85 -15.34 8.81
CA VAL A 175 19.66 -14.12 8.89
C VAL A 175 20.53 -14.04 7.64
N THR A 176 20.47 -12.91 6.96
CA THR A 176 21.31 -12.60 5.79
C THR A 176 22.41 -11.60 6.15
N HIS A 177 22.09 -10.65 7.05
CA HIS A 177 23.00 -9.59 7.45
C HIS A 177 22.96 -9.40 8.96
N THR A 178 24.09 -9.08 9.56
CA THR A 178 24.21 -8.65 10.97
C THR A 178 25.23 -7.52 11.03
N VAL A 179 24.73 -6.30 11.27
CA VAL A 179 25.54 -5.08 11.16
C VAL A 179 25.52 -4.32 12.48
N PRO A 180 26.69 -3.99 13.08
CA PRO A 180 26.75 -3.18 14.29
C PRO A 180 26.19 -1.77 14.05
N VAL A 181 25.28 -1.31 14.92
CA VAL A 181 24.67 0.03 14.87
C VAL A 181 24.75 0.79 16.18
N SER A 182 25.08 0.10 17.27
CA SER A 182 25.36 0.70 18.58
C SER A 182 26.28 -0.20 19.40
N ARG A 183 26.62 0.24 20.60
CA ARG A 183 27.21 -0.67 21.60
C ARG A 183 26.14 -1.65 22.10
N PRO A 184 26.53 -2.87 22.52
CA PRO A 184 25.59 -3.78 23.18
C PRO A 184 24.90 -3.12 24.38
N GLY A 185 23.60 -3.37 24.54
CA GLY A 185 22.77 -2.69 25.54
C GLY A 185 22.40 -1.26 25.15
N GLY A 186 22.46 -0.94 23.86
CA GLY A 186 22.03 0.31 23.26
C GLY A 186 20.53 0.59 23.48
N ASP A 187 20.12 1.78 23.08
CA ASP A 187 18.71 2.17 22.99
C ASP A 187 18.52 2.78 21.61
N LEU A 188 17.67 2.16 20.79
CA LEU A 188 17.57 2.43 19.37
C LEU A 188 16.17 2.93 18.98
N ALA A 189 16.11 4.03 18.21
CA ALA A 189 15.03 4.24 17.27
C ALA A 189 15.44 3.67 15.91
N PHE A 190 14.49 3.09 15.18
CA PHE A 190 14.80 2.33 13.98
C PHE A 190 13.74 2.55 12.90
N THR A 191 14.15 2.77 11.68
CA THR A 191 13.28 2.84 10.49
C THR A 191 13.88 2.06 9.35
N VAL A 192 13.03 1.34 8.62
CA VAL A 192 13.45 0.61 7.43
C VAL A 192 13.37 1.54 6.22
N LEU A 193 14.39 1.52 5.39
CA LEU A 193 14.53 2.32 4.18
C LEU A 193 14.14 1.48 2.95
N ASP A 194 14.12 2.10 1.76
CA ASP A 194 13.95 1.34 0.50
C ASP A 194 15.05 0.30 0.27
N ARG A 195 16.17 0.46 0.97
CA ARG A 195 17.27 -0.51 1.01
C ARG A 195 17.96 -0.41 2.36
N GLY A 196 17.86 -1.48 3.16
CA GLY A 196 18.44 -1.51 4.49
C GLY A 196 17.67 -0.69 5.53
N ALA A 197 18.36 -0.03 6.45
CA ALA A 197 17.74 0.63 7.58
C ALA A 197 18.55 1.84 8.09
N LEU A 198 17.87 2.68 8.89
CA LEU A 198 18.49 3.74 9.69
C LEU A 198 18.25 3.46 11.17
N ALA A 199 19.32 3.37 11.94
CA ALA A 199 19.29 3.29 13.39
C ALA A 199 19.71 4.63 14.00
N ALA A 200 18.95 5.13 14.97
CA ALA A 200 19.34 6.25 15.82
C ALA A 200 19.70 5.71 17.21
N ASP A 201 20.99 5.68 17.51
CA ASP A 201 21.52 5.28 18.81
C ASP A 201 21.33 6.41 19.82
N ARG A 202 20.29 6.30 20.65
CA ARG A 202 19.90 7.32 21.62
C ARG A 202 20.96 7.54 22.69
N LYS A 203 21.65 6.47 23.11
CA LYS A 203 22.72 6.54 24.12
C LYS A 203 24.05 6.99 23.53
N GLY A 204 24.36 6.51 22.32
CA GLY A 204 25.60 6.86 21.64
C GLY A 204 25.57 8.18 20.88
N GLY A 205 24.38 8.78 20.69
CA GLY A 205 24.19 10.06 20.01
C GLY A 205 24.51 10.02 18.51
N ARG A 206 24.38 8.85 17.86
CA ARG A 206 24.78 8.61 16.47
C ARG A 206 23.61 8.14 15.62
N LEU A 207 23.66 8.48 14.35
CA LEU A 207 22.80 7.92 13.31
C LEU A 207 23.64 6.93 12.49
N VAL A 208 23.12 5.73 12.27
CA VAL A 208 23.81 4.69 11.51
C VAL A 208 22.92 4.21 10.39
N VAL A 209 23.33 4.46 9.16
CA VAL A 209 22.65 3.94 7.95
C VAL A 209 23.26 2.59 7.61
N VAL A 210 22.41 1.60 7.41
CA VAL A 210 22.78 0.23 7.03
C VAL A 210 22.30 -0.03 5.61
N ASP A 211 23.19 -0.57 4.76
CA ASP A 211 22.92 -0.99 3.39
C ASP A 211 23.59 -2.35 3.13
N GLY A 212 22.83 -3.43 3.27
CA GLY A 212 23.38 -4.78 3.28
C GLY A 212 24.37 -4.99 4.41
N GLU A 213 25.60 -5.40 4.12
CA GLU A 213 26.68 -5.58 5.12
C GLU A 213 27.39 -4.27 5.50
N LYS A 214 27.11 -3.18 4.80
CA LYS A 214 27.78 -1.90 5.02
C LYS A 214 27.02 -1.04 5.99
N SER A 215 27.75 -0.34 6.84
CA SER A 215 27.20 0.72 7.68
C SER A 215 27.95 2.02 7.50
N ARG A 216 27.23 3.12 7.71
CA ARG A 216 27.77 4.47 7.67
C ARG A 216 27.25 5.25 8.86
N GLU A 217 28.18 5.76 9.64
CA GLU A 217 27.89 6.59 10.79
C GLU A 217 27.74 8.07 10.39
N ILE A 218 26.73 8.74 10.94
CA ILE A 218 26.41 10.14 10.69
C ILE A 218 26.26 10.83 12.04
N THR A 219 26.94 11.94 12.21
CA THR A 219 26.83 12.74 13.43
C THR A 219 25.51 13.48 13.45
N SER A 220 24.77 13.34 14.55
CA SER A 220 23.51 14.07 14.74
C SER A 220 23.79 15.51 15.17
N PRO A 221 23.06 16.51 14.61
CA PRO A 221 23.17 17.92 15.03
C PRO A 221 22.48 18.21 16.37
N VAL A 222 21.81 17.24 16.97
CA VAL A 222 21.13 17.32 18.28
C VAL A 222 21.31 16.02 19.05
N THR A 223 21.18 16.09 20.39
CA THR A 223 21.16 14.90 21.24
C THR A 223 19.94 14.05 20.93
N LEU A 224 20.09 12.72 20.83
CA LEU A 224 19.07 11.78 20.38
C LEU A 224 18.30 11.07 21.50
N THR A 225 18.33 11.56 22.73
CA THR A 225 17.87 10.85 23.94
C THR A 225 16.46 10.26 23.84
N ASP A 226 15.53 10.95 23.20
CA ASP A 226 14.13 10.55 23.00
C ASP A 226 13.75 10.45 21.51
N ALA A 227 14.73 10.18 20.68
CA ALA A 227 14.56 10.08 19.23
C ALA A 227 13.52 9.01 18.87
N THR A 228 12.64 9.32 17.93
CA THR A 228 11.66 8.42 17.35
C THR A 228 11.74 8.47 15.83
N ALA A 229 11.33 7.40 15.16
CA ALA A 229 11.31 7.31 13.72
C ALA A 229 10.03 6.59 13.27
N PRO A 230 9.55 6.81 12.04
CA PRO A 230 8.48 6.00 11.47
C PRO A 230 8.98 4.55 11.27
N ASP A 231 8.08 3.58 11.26
CA ASP A 231 8.47 2.17 11.06
C ASP A 231 9.17 1.97 9.71
N ARG A 232 8.70 2.66 8.67
CA ARG A 232 9.28 2.66 7.33
C ARG A 232 9.42 4.07 6.77
N THR A 233 10.47 4.30 6.01
CA THR A 233 10.76 5.54 5.29
C THR A 233 11.02 5.23 3.82
N GLU A 234 10.25 5.82 2.93
CA GLU A 234 10.40 5.66 1.48
C GLU A 234 11.14 6.84 0.85
N GLY A 235 11.88 6.57 -0.22
CA GLY A 235 12.62 7.56 -0.98
C GLY A 235 14.00 7.88 -0.42
N SER A 236 14.55 9.01 -0.85
CA SER A 236 15.94 9.40 -0.55
C SER A 236 16.10 10.23 0.73
N LEU A 237 15.00 10.68 1.33
CA LEU A 237 15.00 11.52 2.54
C LEU A 237 14.62 10.67 3.75
N ALA A 238 15.53 10.54 4.72
CA ALA A 238 15.21 9.93 6.01
C ALA A 238 15.04 10.98 7.11
N ALA A 239 14.19 10.66 8.11
CA ALA A 239 13.91 11.55 9.21
C ALA A 239 13.87 10.83 10.56
N VAL A 240 14.39 11.49 11.58
CA VAL A 240 14.32 11.09 12.98
C VAL A 240 13.81 12.29 13.77
N THR A 241 12.72 12.11 14.50
CA THR A 241 12.13 13.15 15.35
C THR A 241 12.73 13.09 16.74
N VAL A 242 13.12 14.24 17.27
CA VAL A 242 13.66 14.37 18.64
C VAL A 242 12.75 15.34 19.41
N PRO A 243 11.76 14.83 20.15
CA PRO A 243 10.76 15.62 20.83
C PRO A 243 11.35 16.63 21.83
N SER A 244 12.31 16.21 22.67
CA SER A 244 12.99 17.08 23.64
C SER A 244 13.70 18.28 23.00
N ALA A 245 14.28 18.07 21.81
CA ALA A 245 14.93 19.11 21.04
C ALA A 245 13.95 19.94 20.19
N ARG A 246 12.66 19.57 20.15
CA ARG A 246 11.65 20.08 19.21
C ARG A 246 12.19 20.16 17.79
N ALA A 247 12.77 19.07 17.34
CA ALA A 247 13.45 19.02 16.06
C ALA A 247 13.21 17.70 15.32
N VAL A 248 13.29 17.80 14.02
CA VAL A 248 13.44 16.63 13.13
C VAL A 248 14.84 16.68 12.52
N VAL A 249 15.58 15.63 12.69
CA VAL A 249 16.89 15.42 12.05
C VAL A 249 16.66 14.69 10.74
N THR A 250 17.15 15.25 9.64
CA THR A 250 16.98 14.69 8.30
C THR A 250 18.31 14.36 7.66
N ILE A 251 18.33 13.32 6.86
CA ILE A 251 19.44 12.90 6.02
C ILE A 251 18.97 12.86 4.59
N ASP A 252 19.48 13.77 3.76
CA ASP A 252 19.21 13.78 2.32
C ASP A 252 20.06 12.72 1.62
N ASN A 253 19.53 12.12 0.55
CA ASN A 253 20.21 11.10 -0.24
C ASN A 253 20.75 9.94 0.62
N VAL A 254 19.95 9.51 1.59
CA VAL A 254 20.33 8.51 2.59
C VAL A 254 20.89 7.22 1.97
N LEU A 255 20.35 6.80 0.81
CA LEU A 255 20.78 5.59 0.10
C LEU A 255 21.96 5.80 -0.85
N SER A 256 22.23 7.06 -1.25
CA SER A 256 23.28 7.42 -2.22
C SER A 256 24.54 7.98 -1.59
N GLY A 257 24.73 7.76 -0.29
CA GLY A 257 25.94 8.20 0.41
C GLY A 257 25.85 9.54 1.12
N GLY A 258 24.64 10.11 1.30
CA GLY A 258 24.45 11.32 2.10
C GLY A 258 25.02 11.17 3.51
N THR A 259 25.94 12.05 3.90
CA THR A 259 26.65 11.99 5.19
C THR A 259 26.30 13.13 6.13
N THR A 260 25.46 14.07 5.66
CA THR A 260 25.13 15.27 6.42
C THR A 260 23.72 15.18 6.97
N ALA A 261 23.63 15.22 8.29
CA ALA A 261 22.35 15.37 8.98
C ALA A 261 22.02 16.84 9.18
N ARG A 262 20.77 17.23 8.94
CA ARG A 262 20.27 18.61 9.11
C ARG A 262 19.20 18.66 10.16
N LYS A 263 19.21 19.73 10.97
CA LYS A 263 18.16 20.01 11.94
C LYS A 263 17.04 20.85 11.31
N THR A 264 15.80 20.41 11.48
CA THR A 264 14.58 21.19 11.23
C THR A 264 13.91 21.45 12.57
N SER A 265 13.82 22.70 13.00
CA SER A 265 13.10 23.08 14.23
C SER A 265 11.58 22.98 14.01
N VAL A 266 10.87 22.35 14.94
CA VAL A 266 9.42 22.15 14.82
C VAL A 266 8.66 22.89 15.92
N HIS A 267 7.48 23.42 15.56
CA HIS A 267 6.64 24.23 16.45
C HIS A 267 5.61 23.39 17.24
N SER A 268 5.78 22.07 17.30
CA SER A 268 4.97 21.20 18.15
C SER A 268 5.62 21.06 19.53
N ARG A 269 4.80 20.96 20.58
CA ARG A 269 5.27 20.64 21.93
C ARG A 269 5.61 19.16 22.08
N VAL A 270 4.80 18.32 21.45
CA VAL A 270 4.97 16.87 21.43
C VAL A 270 4.90 16.39 19.98
N PRO A 271 5.99 16.57 19.21
CA PRO A 271 6.03 16.08 17.85
C PRO A 271 6.10 14.55 17.83
N GLY A 272 5.22 13.92 17.07
CA GLY A 272 5.32 12.49 16.76
C GLY A 272 6.36 12.20 15.68
N PRO A 273 6.55 10.92 15.31
CA PRO A 273 7.48 10.52 14.25
C PRO A 273 7.16 11.24 12.93
N ALA A 274 8.14 11.96 12.42
CA ALA A 274 8.01 12.67 11.15
C ALA A 274 8.07 11.68 9.98
N VAL A 275 7.14 11.79 9.06
CA VAL A 275 7.13 10.99 7.83
C VAL A 275 7.62 11.86 6.67
N PRO A 276 8.77 11.53 6.08
CA PRO A 276 9.21 12.13 4.83
C PRO A 276 8.30 11.71 3.67
N PHE A 277 7.83 12.67 2.91
CA PHE A 277 7.02 12.39 1.73
C PHE A 277 7.20 13.48 0.66
N SER A 278 7.55 13.08 -0.56
CA SER A 278 7.75 13.98 -1.71
C SER A 278 8.60 15.20 -1.38
N GLY A 279 9.74 15.00 -0.67
CA GLY A 279 10.68 16.07 -0.32
C GLY A 279 10.21 17.02 0.78
N ARG A 280 9.14 16.68 1.52
CA ARG A 280 8.67 17.40 2.70
C ARG A 280 8.62 16.50 3.92
N LEU A 281 8.56 17.12 5.10
CA LEU A 281 8.43 16.44 6.40
C LEU A 281 7.03 16.68 6.93
N TYR A 282 6.29 15.61 7.16
CA TYR A 282 4.97 15.63 7.76
C TYR A 282 5.10 15.22 9.23
N VAL A 283 4.94 16.17 10.12
CA VAL A 283 5.17 16.00 11.56
C VAL A 283 3.83 16.02 12.27
N PRO A 284 3.35 14.90 12.82
CA PRO A 284 2.12 14.87 13.59
C PRO A 284 2.30 15.61 14.91
N ASP A 285 1.28 16.38 15.28
CA ASP A 285 1.18 17.10 16.54
C ASP A 285 0.02 16.48 17.35
N SER A 286 0.35 15.63 18.29
CA SER A 286 -0.63 14.84 19.05
C SER A 286 -1.57 15.70 19.90
N GLU A 287 -1.12 16.87 20.36
CA GLU A 287 -1.96 17.76 21.18
C GLU A 287 -3.05 18.48 20.39
N GLY A 288 -2.86 18.71 19.10
CA GLY A 288 -3.73 19.52 18.26
C GLY A 288 -4.41 18.80 17.11
N ARG A 289 -4.23 17.48 16.99
CA ARG A 289 -4.69 16.68 15.85
C ARG A 289 -4.42 17.34 14.50
N ARG A 290 -3.18 17.76 14.36
CA ARG A 290 -2.66 18.49 13.22
C ARG A 290 -1.39 17.84 12.74
N VAL A 291 -1.12 17.96 11.45
CA VAL A 291 0.15 17.61 10.86
C VAL A 291 0.80 18.89 10.34
N ARG A 292 1.97 19.21 10.85
CA ARG A 292 2.77 20.35 10.41
C ARG A 292 3.72 19.92 9.31
N VAL A 293 3.75 20.68 8.23
CA VAL A 293 4.57 20.35 7.05
C VAL A 293 5.75 21.31 6.98
N TYR A 294 6.95 20.74 6.85
CA TYR A 294 8.20 21.49 6.77
C TYR A 294 9.00 21.14 5.52
N LYS A 295 9.85 22.04 5.08
CA LYS A 295 10.98 21.72 4.20
C LYS A 295 12.14 21.19 5.05
N PRO A 296 12.91 20.18 4.59
CA PRO A 296 14.10 19.72 5.29
C PRO A 296 15.08 20.86 5.56
N GLY A 297 15.50 21.03 6.83
CA GLY A 297 16.38 22.13 7.23
C GLY A 297 15.78 23.53 7.16
N GLY A 298 14.45 23.67 6.90
CA GLY A 298 13.82 24.93 6.60
C GLY A 298 12.56 25.23 7.40
N ALA A 299 11.79 26.20 6.89
CA ALA A 299 10.60 26.72 7.53
C ALA A 299 9.37 25.80 7.38
N GLN A 300 8.39 26.01 8.25
CA GLN A 300 7.06 25.41 8.11
C GLN A 300 6.39 25.92 6.82
N VAL A 301 5.87 25.00 6.03
CA VAL A 301 5.20 25.27 4.75
C VAL A 301 3.69 25.42 4.95
N SER A 302 3.10 24.49 5.73
CA SER A 302 1.65 24.45 5.95
C SER A 302 1.32 23.70 7.24
N VAL A 303 0.04 23.75 7.60
CA VAL A 303 -0.55 22.95 8.68
C VAL A 303 -1.80 22.28 8.12
N ILE A 304 -1.88 20.97 8.26
CA ILE A 304 -3.06 20.17 7.92
C ILE A 304 -3.80 19.93 9.23
N THR A 305 -5.05 20.35 9.30
CA THR A 305 -5.94 20.11 10.45
C THR A 305 -6.96 19.06 10.04
N ILE A 306 -7.15 18.03 10.86
CA ILE A 306 -8.15 16.98 10.62
C ILE A 306 -9.46 17.44 11.29
N PRO A 307 -10.54 17.67 10.52
CA PRO A 307 -11.84 18.07 11.05
C PRO A 307 -12.46 17.00 11.94
N GLY A 308 -13.33 17.38 12.89
CA GLY A 308 -14.07 16.44 13.73
C GLY A 308 -13.20 15.49 14.55
N ALA A 309 -11.95 15.87 14.79
CA ALA A 309 -11.03 15.08 15.59
C ALA A 309 -11.62 14.77 16.96
N GLY A 310 -11.57 13.49 17.36
CA GLY A 310 -12.13 13.01 18.62
C GLY A 310 -11.51 13.62 19.87
N SER A 311 -11.99 13.22 21.01
CA SER A 311 -11.64 13.76 22.34
C SER A 311 -10.14 13.66 22.65
N ARG A 312 -9.64 14.57 23.47
CA ARG A 312 -8.27 14.54 24.01
C ARG A 312 -8.02 13.18 24.73
N GLY A 313 -6.98 12.46 24.34
CA GLY A 313 -6.53 11.23 25.00
C GLY A 313 -6.71 9.93 24.21
N GLY A 314 -7.17 9.99 22.96
CA GLY A 314 -7.25 8.82 22.06
C GLY A 314 -5.90 8.42 21.44
N ALA A 315 -5.93 7.42 20.54
CA ALA A 315 -4.79 7.06 19.71
C ALA A 315 -4.27 8.29 18.93
N GLY A 316 -2.97 8.36 18.74
CA GLY A 316 -2.36 9.45 17.96
C GLY A 316 -2.73 9.38 16.48
N LEU A 317 -2.38 10.42 15.73
CA LEU A 317 -2.51 10.38 14.27
C LEU A 317 -1.59 9.32 13.67
N GLU A 318 -2.13 8.51 12.78
CA GLU A 318 -1.39 7.52 12.00
C GLU A 318 -1.02 8.11 10.64
N LEU A 319 0.25 8.11 10.32
CA LEU A 319 0.76 8.56 9.02
C LEU A 319 1.39 7.38 8.30
N ARG A 320 0.91 7.09 7.11
CA ARG A 320 1.45 5.99 6.29
C ARG A 320 1.55 6.43 4.82
N VAL A 321 2.67 6.11 4.21
CA VAL A 321 2.82 6.18 2.76
C VAL A 321 2.37 4.85 2.17
N GLN A 322 1.48 4.91 1.20
CA GLN A 322 0.97 3.75 0.47
C GLN A 322 0.72 4.16 -0.98
N ASP A 323 1.20 3.37 -1.95
CA ASP A 323 1.03 3.62 -3.38
C ASP A 323 1.36 5.06 -3.79
N ALA A 324 2.53 5.53 -3.34
CA ALA A 324 3.01 6.89 -3.55
C ALA A 324 2.06 8.01 -3.06
N ASN A 325 1.15 7.74 -2.13
CA ASN A 325 0.31 8.73 -1.46
C ASN A 325 0.50 8.67 0.05
N LEU A 326 0.35 9.80 0.71
CA LEU A 326 0.40 9.85 2.17
C LEU A 326 -1.03 9.87 2.73
N PHE A 327 -1.32 8.91 3.59
CA PHE A 327 -2.56 8.80 4.35
C PHE A 327 -2.31 9.27 5.78
N ILE A 328 -3.16 10.16 6.26
CA ILE A 328 -3.16 10.68 7.63
C ILE A 328 -4.50 10.29 8.25
N ASN A 329 -4.49 9.29 9.11
CA ASN A 329 -5.68 8.76 9.75
C ASN A 329 -5.81 9.29 11.18
N ASP A 330 -7.03 9.65 11.56
CA ASP A 330 -7.44 9.77 12.96
C ASP A 330 -8.30 8.54 13.31
N PRO A 331 -7.73 7.51 13.98
CA PRO A 331 -8.48 6.28 14.27
C PRO A 331 -9.73 6.51 15.11
N ASP A 332 -9.72 7.53 15.96
CA ASP A 332 -10.83 7.84 16.88
C ASP A 332 -11.82 8.87 16.32
N GLY A 333 -11.46 9.50 15.21
CA GLY A 333 -12.29 10.49 14.52
C GLY A 333 -12.96 9.95 13.25
N PRO A 334 -13.98 10.66 12.75
CA PRO A 334 -14.68 10.29 11.53
C PRO A 334 -13.85 10.55 10.27
N ASN A 335 -12.86 11.43 10.36
CA ASN A 335 -12.13 11.93 9.20
C ASN A 335 -10.70 11.41 9.10
N ALA A 336 -10.23 11.36 7.88
CA ALA A 336 -8.84 11.19 7.50
C ALA A 336 -8.44 12.27 6.48
N VAL A 337 -7.17 12.28 6.13
CA VAL A 337 -6.66 13.18 5.08
C VAL A 337 -5.75 12.37 4.16
N THR A 338 -5.87 12.59 2.87
CA THR A 338 -4.94 12.09 1.87
C THR A 338 -4.10 13.22 1.29
N VAL A 339 -2.85 12.93 0.98
CA VAL A 339 -1.92 13.88 0.37
C VAL A 339 -1.26 13.21 -0.84
N THR A 340 -1.42 13.82 -2.01
CA THR A 340 -0.81 13.32 -3.25
C THR A 340 0.68 13.69 -3.33
N PRO A 341 1.48 13.10 -4.25
CA PRO A 341 2.87 13.50 -4.49
C PRO A 341 3.06 14.98 -4.83
N GLN A 342 2.03 15.62 -5.39
CA GLN A 342 2.00 17.06 -5.68
C GLN A 342 1.56 17.90 -4.48
N HIS A 343 1.45 17.27 -3.29
CA HIS A 343 1.02 17.88 -2.03
C HIS A 343 -0.41 18.44 -2.04
N GLN A 344 -1.28 17.92 -2.88
CA GLN A 344 -2.71 18.19 -2.81
C GLN A 344 -3.28 17.47 -1.61
N VAL A 345 -4.05 18.20 -0.80
CA VAL A 345 -4.64 17.72 0.46
C VAL A 345 -6.13 17.55 0.25
N LYS A 346 -6.66 16.37 0.59
CA LYS A 346 -8.10 16.08 0.58
C LYS A 346 -8.52 15.53 1.93
N VAL A 347 -9.62 16.07 2.44
CA VAL A 347 -10.28 15.54 3.65
C VAL A 347 -11.27 14.46 3.22
N VAL A 348 -11.27 13.37 3.95
CA VAL A 348 -12.07 12.18 3.69
C VAL A 348 -12.94 11.91 4.91
N ASP A 349 -14.25 11.82 4.73
CA ASP A 349 -15.15 11.27 5.74
C ASP A 349 -15.15 9.74 5.62
N LYS A 350 -14.57 9.06 6.61
CA LYS A 350 -14.48 7.59 6.62
C LYS A 350 -15.82 6.90 6.89
N THR A 351 -16.84 7.66 7.26
CA THR A 351 -18.17 7.14 7.58
C THR A 351 -19.11 7.15 6.37
N GLU A 352 -18.75 7.86 5.32
CA GLU A 352 -19.48 7.89 4.04
C GLU A 352 -18.99 6.78 3.09
N GLY A 353 -19.78 6.49 2.06
CA GLY A 353 -19.44 5.51 1.03
C GLY A 353 -20.15 4.15 1.21
N PRO A 354 -20.05 3.26 0.20
CA PRO A 354 -20.71 1.97 0.21
C PRO A 354 -20.13 1.03 1.27
N SER A 355 -20.99 0.23 1.89
CA SER A 355 -20.62 -0.81 2.86
C SER A 355 -20.69 -2.19 2.20
N THR A 356 -19.79 -3.11 2.61
CA THR A 356 -19.89 -4.53 2.22
C THR A 356 -21.13 -5.20 2.80
N ILE A 357 -21.72 -4.64 3.85
CA ILE A 357 -23.02 -5.04 4.37
C ILE A 357 -24.06 -4.15 3.71
N GLY A 358 -24.81 -4.68 2.74
CA GLY A 358 -25.90 -3.96 2.08
C GLY A 358 -27.02 -3.64 3.07
N GLY A 359 -27.32 -2.36 3.24
CA GLY A 359 -28.42 -1.84 4.03
C GLY A 359 -28.08 -0.46 4.59
N GLU A 360 -28.91 0.55 4.28
CA GLU A 360 -28.86 1.83 4.97
C GLU A 360 -28.93 1.58 6.48
N GLU A 361 -27.93 2.05 7.20
CA GLU A 361 -27.92 2.09 8.66
C GLU A 361 -29.09 3.01 9.07
N LYS A 362 -30.22 2.41 9.44
CA LYS A 362 -31.25 3.16 10.18
C LYS A 362 -30.53 3.69 11.42
N ARG A 363 -30.42 5.01 11.52
CA ARG A 363 -30.04 5.65 12.78
C ARG A 363 -30.91 5.06 13.87
N ASP A 364 -30.31 4.36 14.81
CA ASP A 364 -30.97 4.08 16.07
C ASP A 364 -31.38 5.42 16.66
N PRO A 365 -32.66 5.59 17.04
CA PRO A 365 -33.05 6.78 17.76
C PRO A 365 -32.25 6.84 19.06
N ASP A 366 -31.71 8.01 19.38
CA ASP A 366 -31.06 8.28 20.63
C ASP A 366 -31.90 7.74 21.79
N PRO A 367 -31.29 7.08 22.79
CA PRO A 367 -32.02 6.65 23.96
C PRO A 367 -32.62 7.89 24.65
N PRO A 368 -33.89 7.84 25.10
CA PRO A 368 -34.54 8.97 25.72
C PRO A 368 -33.76 9.41 26.97
N ASP A 369 -33.46 10.71 27.01
CA ASP A 369 -32.87 11.39 28.16
C ASP A 369 -33.82 11.29 29.38
N ASN A 370 -33.56 10.32 30.26
CA ASN A 370 -34.34 10.10 31.46
C ASN A 370 -33.76 10.94 32.60
N ARG A 371 -34.00 12.25 32.51
CA ARG A 371 -33.91 13.16 33.65
C ARG A 371 -35.32 13.52 34.08
N ASP A 372 -35.88 12.72 34.97
CA ASP A 372 -36.85 13.21 35.94
C ASP A 372 -36.92 12.23 37.10
N THR A 373 -36.33 12.65 38.20
CA THR A 373 -36.54 12.08 39.51
C THR A 373 -37.69 12.85 40.17
N PRO A 374 -38.57 12.19 40.89
CA PRO A 374 -39.00 12.72 42.17
C PRO A 374 -38.79 11.75 43.34
N SER A 375 -38.32 12.37 44.35
CA SER A 375 -38.00 11.83 45.66
C SER A 375 -39.21 11.40 46.51
N GLY A 376 -38.99 10.41 47.34
CA GLY A 376 -39.46 10.34 48.75
C GLY A 376 -40.42 9.24 49.11
N PRO A 377 -40.67 8.99 50.38
CA PRO A 377 -39.76 8.48 51.37
C PRO A 377 -40.30 7.20 52.04
N PRO A 378 -39.97 6.80 53.31
CA PRO A 378 -39.10 5.68 53.58
C PRO A 378 -39.73 4.57 54.44
N GLN A 379 -38.94 3.51 54.64
CA GLN A 379 -38.93 2.56 55.77
C GLN A 379 -39.94 1.41 55.83
N SER A 380 -39.41 0.22 55.90
CA SER A 380 -39.53 -0.59 57.12
C SER A 380 -38.57 -1.80 57.09
N SER A 381 -37.90 -1.92 58.18
CA SER A 381 -37.05 -2.91 58.82
C SER A 381 -37.23 -4.40 58.46
N GLU A 382 -36.11 -5.00 58.28
CA GLU A 382 -35.46 -6.31 58.34
C GLU A 382 -36.04 -7.36 59.32
N PRO A 383 -35.84 -8.67 59.02
CA PRO A 383 -34.86 -9.49 59.73
C PRO A 383 -33.97 -10.36 58.82
N PRO A 384 -32.86 -10.97 59.37
CA PRO A 384 -31.64 -11.28 58.64
C PRO A 384 -31.66 -12.60 57.88
N PRO A 385 -30.70 -12.78 56.90
CA PRO A 385 -30.81 -13.73 55.82
C PRO A 385 -30.32 -15.12 56.19
N GLU A 386 -31.10 -16.08 55.80
CA GLU A 386 -30.65 -17.45 55.61
C GLU A 386 -29.78 -17.54 54.37
N THR A 387 -28.64 -18.18 54.49
CA THR A 387 -27.68 -18.47 53.44
C THR A 387 -28.35 -19.27 52.33
N PRO A 388 -28.41 -18.75 51.08
CA PRO A 388 -28.85 -19.59 49.97
C PRO A 388 -27.71 -20.52 49.58
N SER A 389 -27.94 -21.80 49.69
CA SER A 389 -27.19 -22.84 49.02
C SER A 389 -27.18 -22.53 47.52
N THR A 390 -25.98 -22.38 46.96
CA THR A 390 -25.72 -22.25 45.53
C THR A 390 -26.43 -23.37 44.77
N PRO A 391 -27.37 -23.07 43.84
CA PRO A 391 -27.88 -24.09 42.95
C PRO A 391 -26.71 -24.62 42.08
N PRO A 392 -26.67 -25.92 41.76
CA PRO A 392 -25.68 -26.44 40.85
C PRO A 392 -25.80 -25.64 39.53
N ALA A 393 -24.65 -25.18 39.03
CA ALA A 393 -24.56 -24.50 37.74
C ALA A 393 -25.28 -25.37 36.70
N GLN A 394 -26.42 -24.89 36.19
CA GLN A 394 -27.05 -25.50 35.03
C GLN A 394 -26.03 -25.44 33.89
N GLN A 395 -25.52 -26.61 33.50
CA GLN A 395 -24.76 -26.73 32.26
C GLN A 395 -25.66 -26.22 31.15
N GLY A 396 -25.30 -25.10 30.55
CA GLY A 396 -25.99 -24.55 29.41
C GLY A 396 -26.15 -25.63 28.33
N SER A 397 -27.30 -25.68 27.72
CA SER A 397 -27.67 -26.67 26.70
C SER A 397 -28.13 -26.00 25.38
N ASP A 398 -27.61 -24.81 25.12
CA ASP A 398 -28.10 -23.98 24.01
C ASP A 398 -27.38 -24.26 22.70
N PRO A 399 -28.13 -24.23 21.55
CA PRO A 399 -27.56 -24.19 20.24
C PRO A 399 -26.67 -22.94 20.04
N PRO A 400 -25.73 -22.92 19.04
CA PRO A 400 -24.89 -21.76 18.78
C PRO A 400 -25.68 -20.52 18.40
N GLY A 401 -25.13 -19.34 18.65
CA GLY A 401 -25.62 -18.08 18.11
C GLY A 401 -25.51 -18.01 16.58
N ALA A 402 -26.12 -16.99 15.98
CA ALA A 402 -26.00 -16.76 14.53
C ALA A 402 -24.57 -16.39 14.13
N PRO A 403 -24.01 -16.95 13.04
CA PRO A 403 -22.67 -16.64 12.54
C PRO A 403 -22.68 -15.31 11.75
N VAL A 404 -22.61 -14.19 12.42
CA VAL A 404 -22.69 -12.85 11.80
C VAL A 404 -21.33 -12.14 11.84
N PRO A 405 -21.00 -11.39 10.76
CA PRO A 405 -21.73 -11.24 9.50
C PRO A 405 -21.55 -12.43 8.55
N VAL A 406 -22.49 -12.61 7.60
CA VAL A 406 -22.34 -13.50 6.45
C VAL A 406 -22.09 -12.64 5.20
N VAL A 407 -20.92 -12.78 4.59
CA VAL A 407 -20.51 -12.06 3.38
C VAL A 407 -20.61 -13.01 2.19
N ALA A 408 -21.18 -12.52 1.08
CA ALA A 408 -21.36 -13.27 -0.16
C ALA A 408 -20.74 -12.51 -1.32
N LEU A 409 -19.83 -13.14 -2.06
CA LEU A 409 -19.09 -12.55 -3.17
C LEU A 409 -19.41 -13.27 -4.48
N ALA A 410 -19.76 -12.48 -5.50
CA ALA A 410 -20.08 -12.99 -6.83
C ALA A 410 -18.81 -13.46 -7.55
N GLY A 411 -18.90 -14.61 -8.23
CA GLY A 411 -17.95 -15.11 -9.21
C GLY A 411 -18.69 -15.62 -10.44
N ASP A 412 -17.97 -16.19 -11.40
CA ASP A 412 -18.57 -16.81 -12.58
C ASP A 412 -19.24 -18.13 -12.20
N ARG A 413 -20.58 -18.15 -12.25
CA ARG A 413 -21.46 -19.28 -11.87
C ARG A 413 -21.20 -19.79 -10.44
N GLN A 414 -20.69 -18.94 -9.57
CA GLN A 414 -20.39 -19.30 -8.18
C GLN A 414 -20.53 -18.08 -7.26
N VAL A 415 -20.66 -18.36 -5.97
CA VAL A 415 -20.59 -17.37 -4.90
C VAL A 415 -19.70 -17.92 -3.81
N ARG A 416 -18.71 -17.15 -3.41
CA ARG A 416 -17.92 -17.42 -2.22
C ARG A 416 -18.62 -16.79 -1.01
N LEU A 417 -18.78 -17.59 0.02
CA LEU A 417 -19.36 -17.17 1.29
C LEU A 417 -18.28 -17.18 2.36
N SER A 418 -18.30 -16.20 3.24
CA SER A 418 -17.54 -16.20 4.47
C SER A 418 -18.39 -15.68 5.62
N TRP A 419 -18.09 -16.13 6.84
CA TRP A 419 -18.80 -15.72 8.05
C TRP A 419 -17.87 -15.78 9.26
N GLU A 420 -18.25 -15.13 10.36
CA GLU A 420 -17.53 -15.25 11.61
C GLU A 420 -17.99 -16.46 12.42
N ALA A 421 -17.11 -16.94 13.31
CA ALA A 421 -17.42 -18.03 14.19
C ALA A 421 -18.63 -17.70 15.07
N ALA A 422 -19.62 -18.59 15.09
CA ALA A 422 -20.78 -18.42 15.93
C ALA A 422 -20.40 -18.52 17.42
N TYR A 423 -21.01 -17.68 18.26
CA TYR A 423 -20.87 -17.78 19.70
C TYR A 423 -21.51 -19.09 20.21
N SER A 424 -20.74 -19.93 20.86
CA SER A 424 -21.17 -21.25 21.34
C SER A 424 -20.41 -21.63 22.61
N PRO A 425 -20.76 -21.03 23.78
CA PRO A 425 -20.04 -21.21 25.02
C PRO A 425 -20.20 -22.62 25.61
N ASP A 426 -21.36 -23.25 25.37
CA ASP A 426 -21.74 -24.51 26.02
C ASP A 426 -21.21 -25.76 25.31
N ALA A 427 -20.86 -25.64 24.04
CA ALA A 427 -20.29 -26.71 23.24
C ALA A 427 -19.60 -26.17 21.97
N PRO A 428 -18.52 -26.80 21.49
CA PRO A 428 -17.87 -26.38 20.26
C PRO A 428 -18.81 -26.52 19.07
N VAL A 429 -18.68 -25.59 18.11
CA VAL A 429 -19.38 -25.66 16.83
C VAL A 429 -18.83 -26.87 16.04
N THR A 430 -19.70 -27.75 15.64
CA THR A 430 -19.36 -28.98 14.89
C THR A 430 -19.51 -28.81 13.38
N GLY A 431 -20.30 -27.80 12.94
CA GLY A 431 -20.51 -27.52 11.53
C GLY A 431 -21.32 -26.26 11.29
N TYR A 432 -21.32 -25.82 10.01
CA TYR A 432 -22.18 -24.74 9.52
C TYR A 432 -23.04 -25.26 8.39
N ARG A 433 -24.35 -24.96 8.47
CA ARG A 433 -25.31 -25.25 7.43
C ARG A 433 -25.58 -24.00 6.60
N VAL A 434 -25.25 -24.06 5.32
CA VAL A 434 -25.44 -22.98 4.34
C VAL A 434 -26.63 -23.34 3.46
N THR A 435 -27.62 -22.46 3.36
CA THR A 435 -28.81 -22.65 2.52
C THR A 435 -29.01 -21.48 1.57
N TRP A 436 -29.54 -21.77 0.37
CA TRP A 436 -29.89 -20.77 -0.65
C TRP A 436 -31.05 -21.26 -1.51
N ASP A 437 -31.59 -20.39 -2.35
CA ASP A 437 -32.62 -20.80 -3.31
C ASP A 437 -31.99 -21.73 -4.38
N GLY A 438 -32.28 -23.01 -4.26
CA GLY A 438 -31.77 -24.07 -5.13
C GLY A 438 -30.83 -25.06 -4.46
N GLY A 439 -30.56 -24.96 -3.13
CA GLY A 439 -29.75 -25.95 -2.46
C GLY A 439 -29.32 -25.65 -1.03
N GLU A 440 -28.60 -26.62 -0.50
CA GLU A 440 -27.95 -26.47 0.81
C GLU A 440 -26.57 -27.16 0.81
N ARG A 441 -25.72 -26.76 1.74
CA ARG A 441 -24.38 -27.34 1.96
C ARG A 441 -24.04 -27.27 3.44
N THR A 442 -23.40 -28.32 3.95
CA THR A 442 -22.81 -28.31 5.30
C THR A 442 -21.30 -28.30 5.18
N VAL A 443 -20.64 -27.52 6.03
CA VAL A 443 -19.18 -27.45 6.16
C VAL A 443 -18.78 -27.72 7.60
N ALA A 444 -17.54 -28.11 7.84
CA ALA A 444 -17.03 -28.43 9.17
C ALA A 444 -17.01 -27.19 10.08
N GLY A 445 -16.99 -27.38 11.40
CA GLY A 445 -17.08 -26.28 12.37
C GLY A 445 -15.84 -25.37 12.45
N ASP A 446 -14.73 -25.80 11.90
CA ASP A 446 -13.48 -25.04 11.74
C ASP A 446 -13.43 -24.22 10.44
N GLN A 447 -14.35 -24.47 9.50
CA GLN A 447 -14.44 -23.75 8.24
C GLN A 447 -15.38 -22.55 8.33
N LEU A 448 -14.84 -21.36 8.16
CA LEU A 448 -15.58 -20.11 8.19
C LEU A 448 -15.87 -19.55 6.78
N SER A 449 -15.67 -20.36 5.75
CA SER A 449 -15.96 -19.99 4.37
C SER A 449 -16.29 -21.21 3.53
N THR A 450 -17.04 -20.98 2.42
CA THR A 450 -17.28 -22.00 1.39
C THR A 450 -17.58 -21.34 0.06
N THR A 451 -17.35 -22.08 -1.06
CA THR A 451 -17.74 -21.62 -2.39
C THR A 451 -18.91 -22.47 -2.90
N VAL A 452 -20.02 -21.81 -3.17
CA VAL A 452 -21.19 -22.44 -3.80
C VAL A 452 -21.07 -22.28 -5.31
N THR A 453 -20.95 -23.38 -6.03
CA THR A 453 -20.77 -23.45 -7.49
C THR A 453 -22.06 -23.90 -8.19
N GLY A 454 -22.11 -23.80 -9.52
CA GLY A 454 -23.27 -24.23 -10.31
C GLY A 454 -24.43 -23.23 -10.32
N LEU A 455 -24.19 -22.01 -9.88
CA LEU A 455 -25.18 -20.93 -9.90
C LEU A 455 -25.36 -20.33 -11.30
N THR A 456 -26.49 -19.69 -11.52
CA THR A 456 -26.80 -19.03 -12.79
C THR A 456 -26.34 -17.58 -12.76
N ASN A 457 -25.49 -17.17 -13.71
CA ASN A 457 -25.10 -15.77 -13.88
C ASN A 457 -26.31 -14.89 -14.18
N GLY A 458 -26.35 -13.70 -13.60
CA GLY A 458 -27.47 -12.77 -13.74
C GLY A 458 -28.67 -13.05 -12.83
N ARG A 459 -28.73 -14.19 -12.13
CA ARG A 459 -29.73 -14.49 -11.12
C ARG A 459 -29.27 -14.04 -9.75
N ALA A 460 -30.12 -13.33 -9.03
CA ALA A 460 -29.84 -12.90 -7.66
C ALA A 460 -30.08 -14.02 -6.65
N TYR A 461 -29.15 -14.19 -5.71
CA TYR A 461 -29.21 -15.17 -4.62
C TYR A 461 -29.07 -14.49 -3.27
N ARG A 462 -29.65 -15.13 -2.25
CA ARG A 462 -29.39 -14.83 -0.83
C ARG A 462 -29.03 -16.11 -0.12
N PHE A 463 -28.03 -16.05 0.73
CA PHE A 463 -27.54 -17.19 1.48
C PHE A 463 -27.85 -17.03 2.95
N ARG A 464 -28.14 -18.14 3.62
CA ARG A 464 -28.33 -18.20 5.06
C ARG A 464 -27.34 -19.20 5.64
N VAL A 465 -26.70 -18.86 6.75
CA VAL A 465 -25.73 -19.71 7.43
C VAL A 465 -26.17 -19.86 8.88
N ALA A 466 -26.21 -21.09 9.38
CA ALA A 466 -26.45 -21.40 10.79
C ALA A 466 -25.35 -22.32 11.30
N ALA A 467 -24.90 -22.10 12.53
CA ALA A 467 -23.96 -22.97 13.20
C ALA A 467 -24.67 -24.13 13.89
N THR A 468 -24.00 -25.26 14.02
CA THR A 468 -24.51 -26.46 14.72
C THR A 468 -23.51 -26.91 15.76
N ASN A 469 -23.98 -27.27 16.95
CA ASN A 469 -23.23 -27.95 18.00
C ASN A 469 -23.99 -29.22 18.42
N ARG A 470 -23.51 -29.90 19.49
CA ARG A 470 -24.17 -31.12 20.02
C ARG A 470 -25.61 -30.89 20.52
N PHE A 471 -26.00 -29.65 20.77
CA PHE A 471 -27.34 -29.31 21.26
C PHE A 471 -28.31 -28.91 20.16
N GLY A 472 -27.83 -28.72 18.93
CA GLY A 472 -28.66 -28.41 17.79
C GLY A 472 -28.10 -27.33 16.86
N THR A 473 -28.93 -26.92 15.91
CA THR A 473 -28.64 -25.86 14.98
C THR A 473 -29.20 -24.54 15.50
N GLY A 474 -28.34 -23.52 15.54
CA GLY A 474 -28.68 -22.19 16.02
C GLY A 474 -29.45 -21.34 14.99
N ALA A 475 -29.56 -20.05 15.30
CA ALA A 475 -30.22 -19.09 14.42
C ALA A 475 -29.45 -18.87 13.11
N PHE A 476 -30.18 -18.61 12.02
CA PHE A 476 -29.58 -18.27 10.73
C PHE A 476 -29.15 -16.81 10.68
N ALA A 477 -27.92 -16.58 10.23
CA ALA A 477 -27.48 -15.29 9.67
C ALA A 477 -27.71 -15.27 8.16
N GLN A 478 -27.99 -14.10 7.59
CA GLN A 478 -28.30 -13.96 6.16
C GLN A 478 -27.29 -13.02 5.50
N SER A 479 -26.84 -13.39 4.29
CA SER A 479 -26.01 -12.52 3.45
C SER A 479 -26.83 -11.38 2.81
N GLY A 480 -26.14 -10.35 2.34
CA GLY A 480 -26.67 -9.45 1.33
C GLY A 480 -27.07 -10.23 0.06
N GLN A 481 -27.84 -9.58 -0.82
CA GLN A 481 -28.16 -10.12 -2.13
C GLN A 481 -26.94 -10.09 -3.01
N VAL A 482 -26.63 -11.19 -3.70
CA VAL A 482 -25.49 -11.33 -4.59
C VAL A 482 -25.92 -11.92 -5.93
N THR A 483 -25.35 -11.41 -7.02
CA THR A 483 -25.67 -11.86 -8.38
C THR A 483 -24.38 -12.35 -9.05
N PRO A 484 -24.20 -13.67 -9.24
CA PRO A 484 -23.07 -14.20 -9.99
C PRO A 484 -22.98 -13.58 -11.38
N ALA A 485 -21.78 -13.29 -11.84
CA ALA A 485 -21.53 -12.74 -13.16
C ALA A 485 -20.27 -13.36 -13.75
N ALA A 486 -20.22 -13.51 -15.08
CA ALA A 486 -19.03 -13.95 -15.77
C ALA A 486 -17.90 -12.91 -15.54
N ALA A 487 -16.71 -13.40 -15.25
CA ALA A 487 -15.53 -12.55 -15.20
C ALA A 487 -15.35 -11.86 -16.56
N ARG A 488 -14.98 -10.60 -16.56
CA ARG A 488 -14.62 -9.86 -17.77
C ARG A 488 -13.24 -9.27 -17.56
N LEU A 489 -12.42 -9.35 -18.60
CA LEU A 489 -11.16 -8.63 -18.67
C LEU A 489 -11.37 -7.34 -19.46
N ASP A 490 -10.77 -6.26 -19.01
CA ASP A 490 -10.74 -5.01 -19.76
C ASP A 490 -9.96 -5.17 -21.04
N THR A 491 -10.36 -4.42 -22.07
CA THR A 491 -9.64 -4.42 -23.33
C THR A 491 -8.31 -3.67 -23.15
N PRO A 492 -7.17 -4.26 -23.58
CA PRO A 492 -5.88 -3.58 -23.54
C PRO A 492 -5.92 -2.22 -24.24
N THR A 493 -5.34 -1.20 -23.61
CA THR A 493 -5.31 0.18 -24.12
C THR A 493 -3.89 0.62 -24.40
N ARG A 494 -3.76 1.72 -25.15
CA ARG A 494 -2.47 2.35 -25.52
C ARG A 494 -1.45 1.37 -26.10
N VAL A 495 -1.90 0.55 -27.03
CA VAL A 495 -1.02 -0.32 -27.77
C VAL A 495 -0.14 0.53 -28.68
N SER A 496 1.17 0.38 -28.54
CA SER A 496 2.19 1.07 -29.36
C SER A 496 3.23 0.08 -29.85
N ALA A 497 3.84 0.36 -30.98
CA ALA A 497 4.88 -0.46 -31.57
C ALA A 497 6.07 0.40 -31.99
N GLU A 498 7.29 -0.12 -31.82
CA GLU A 498 8.54 0.52 -32.21
C GLU A 498 9.50 -0.51 -32.80
N VAL A 499 10.21 -0.14 -33.90
CA VAL A 499 11.27 -1.00 -34.45
C VAL A 499 12.52 -0.79 -33.61
N VAL A 500 13.00 -1.86 -32.98
CA VAL A 500 14.24 -1.87 -32.20
C VAL A 500 15.39 -2.50 -32.98
N ALA A 501 16.56 -2.67 -32.37
CA ALA A 501 17.74 -3.19 -33.02
C ALA A 501 17.47 -4.51 -33.78
N ASN A 502 18.14 -4.72 -34.90
CA ASN A 502 18.07 -5.90 -35.76
C ASN A 502 16.69 -6.19 -36.39
N GLY A 503 15.84 -5.17 -36.58
CA GLY A 503 14.54 -5.32 -37.24
C GLY A 503 13.49 -6.04 -36.38
N ALA A 504 13.74 -6.22 -35.10
CA ALA A 504 12.73 -6.65 -34.15
C ALA A 504 11.75 -5.53 -33.83
N VAL A 505 10.52 -5.86 -33.48
CA VAL A 505 9.49 -4.90 -33.07
C VAL A 505 9.19 -5.09 -31.62
N GLU A 506 9.25 -3.99 -30.87
CA GLU A 506 8.78 -3.92 -29.49
C GLU A 506 7.35 -3.42 -29.47
N VAL A 507 6.45 -4.19 -28.87
CA VAL A 507 5.03 -3.85 -28.70
C VAL A 507 4.76 -3.64 -27.23
N CYS A 508 4.18 -2.49 -26.89
CA CYS A 508 3.82 -2.11 -25.51
C CYS A 508 2.32 -1.83 -25.41
N TRP A 509 1.72 -2.17 -24.26
CA TRP A 509 0.33 -1.85 -23.91
C TRP A 509 0.16 -1.73 -22.40
N ASP A 510 -0.94 -1.09 -21.97
CA ASP A 510 -1.26 -1.03 -20.54
C ASP A 510 -1.57 -2.42 -20.00
N GLN A 511 -1.06 -2.72 -18.80
CA GLN A 511 -1.36 -3.96 -18.10
C GLN A 511 -2.86 -4.07 -17.80
N VAL A 512 -3.46 -5.23 -18.09
CA VAL A 512 -4.85 -5.53 -17.78
C VAL A 512 -4.92 -6.36 -16.51
N THR A 513 -5.63 -5.86 -15.51
CA THR A 513 -5.82 -6.55 -14.24
C THR A 513 -6.54 -7.88 -14.42
N GLY A 514 -6.01 -8.94 -13.81
CA GLY A 514 -6.58 -10.28 -13.92
C GLY A 514 -6.24 -11.01 -15.21
N ALA A 515 -5.40 -10.44 -16.07
CA ALA A 515 -4.86 -11.12 -17.23
C ALA A 515 -3.61 -11.93 -16.83
N ASP A 516 -3.60 -13.20 -17.21
CA ASP A 516 -2.44 -14.08 -17.06
C ASP A 516 -1.63 -14.19 -18.35
N GLN A 517 -2.25 -13.85 -19.47
CA GLN A 517 -1.67 -13.95 -20.79
C GLN A 517 -2.22 -12.87 -21.73
N TYR A 518 -1.46 -12.57 -22.78
CA TYR A 518 -1.88 -11.71 -23.88
C TYR A 518 -1.67 -12.39 -25.22
N VAL A 519 -2.62 -12.22 -26.14
CA VAL A 519 -2.49 -12.67 -27.53
C VAL A 519 -2.28 -11.47 -28.40
N ILE A 520 -1.13 -11.39 -29.08
CA ILE A 520 -0.79 -10.33 -30.01
C ILE A 520 -1.00 -10.82 -31.44
N THR A 521 -1.71 -10.03 -32.20
CA THR A 521 -1.93 -10.29 -33.64
C THR A 521 -1.31 -9.15 -34.45
N ALA A 522 -0.43 -9.50 -35.38
CA ALA A 522 0.21 -8.56 -36.31
C ALA A 522 -0.56 -8.56 -37.64
N THR A 523 -0.84 -7.38 -38.16
CA THR A 523 -1.52 -7.18 -39.46
C THR A 523 -0.59 -6.46 -40.42
N ASN A 524 -0.34 -7.06 -41.60
CA ASN A 524 0.47 -6.48 -42.66
C ASN A 524 -0.41 -5.65 -43.62
N HIS A 525 -0.10 -4.40 -43.80
CA HIS A 525 -0.84 -3.48 -44.68
C HIS A 525 -0.26 -3.38 -46.10
N ALA A 526 0.94 -3.92 -46.34
CA ALA A 526 1.58 -3.89 -47.65
C ALA A 526 1.20 -5.06 -48.57
N GLY A 527 0.35 -5.98 -48.10
CA GLY A 527 0.02 -7.21 -48.83
C GLY A 527 1.24 -8.16 -48.89
N GLY A 528 1.16 -9.35 -48.39
CA GLY A 528 2.30 -10.28 -48.37
C GLY A 528 2.24 -11.26 -47.20
N ALA A 529 3.41 -11.60 -46.66
CA ALA A 529 3.53 -12.60 -45.60
C ALA A 529 2.67 -12.26 -44.40
N SER A 530 1.94 -13.24 -43.89
CA SER A 530 1.25 -13.16 -42.58
C SER A 530 2.20 -13.55 -41.48
N TYR A 531 2.01 -12.92 -40.29
CA TYR A 531 2.73 -13.29 -39.09
C TYR A 531 1.75 -13.97 -38.11
N PRO A 532 2.05 -15.15 -37.59
CA PRO A 532 1.12 -15.88 -36.74
C PRO A 532 0.90 -15.13 -35.41
N SER A 533 -0.34 -15.15 -34.92
CA SER A 533 -0.66 -14.65 -33.58
C SER A 533 0.15 -15.41 -32.53
N ARG A 534 0.71 -14.69 -31.58
CA ARG A 534 1.50 -15.27 -30.47
C ARG A 534 0.87 -14.98 -29.13
N THR A 535 1.07 -15.88 -28.17
CA THR A 535 0.61 -15.73 -26.79
C THR A 535 1.81 -15.49 -25.89
N TRP A 536 1.72 -14.48 -25.03
CA TRP A 536 2.72 -14.14 -24.03
C TRP A 536 2.09 -14.06 -22.64
N GLY A 537 2.90 -14.25 -21.60
CA GLY A 537 2.54 -13.99 -20.21
C GLY A 537 2.48 -12.50 -19.87
N THR A 538 2.29 -12.18 -18.61
CA THR A 538 2.21 -10.80 -18.09
C THR A 538 3.57 -10.15 -17.83
N SER A 539 4.67 -10.87 -17.97
CA SER A 539 6.04 -10.37 -17.72
C SER A 539 6.82 -10.30 -19.04
N PRO A 540 7.69 -9.30 -19.22
CA PRO A 540 8.02 -8.25 -18.27
C PRO A 540 6.98 -7.12 -18.22
N VAL A 541 6.75 -6.59 -17.03
CA VAL A 541 6.03 -5.34 -16.82
C VAL A 541 7.05 -4.23 -16.65
N VAL A 542 6.91 -3.17 -17.44
CA VAL A 542 7.76 -1.98 -17.38
C VAL A 542 6.90 -0.78 -16.96
N TYR A 543 7.50 0.20 -16.33
CA TYR A 543 6.81 1.43 -15.96
C TYR A 543 7.16 2.54 -16.94
N VAL A 544 6.18 3.02 -17.69
CA VAL A 544 6.32 4.15 -18.61
C VAL A 544 5.37 5.25 -18.15
N ASP A 545 5.90 6.44 -17.88
CA ASP A 545 5.16 7.58 -17.32
C ASP A 545 4.41 7.23 -16.03
N GLY A 546 5.02 6.40 -15.17
CA GLY A 546 4.45 5.96 -13.89
C GLY A 546 3.29 4.96 -14.00
N ARG A 547 3.09 4.33 -15.16
CA ARG A 547 2.04 3.33 -15.41
C ARG A 547 2.63 1.97 -15.73
N PRO A 548 2.06 0.89 -15.21
CA PRO A 548 2.51 -0.44 -15.54
C PRO A 548 2.12 -0.78 -16.98
N LYS A 549 3.08 -1.14 -17.80
CA LYS A 549 2.92 -1.62 -19.17
C LYS A 549 3.52 -2.99 -19.34
N VAL A 550 2.91 -3.79 -20.18
CA VAL A 550 3.51 -5.02 -20.67
C VAL A 550 4.25 -4.70 -21.95
N GLN A 551 5.48 -5.16 -22.04
CA GLN A 551 6.39 -4.92 -23.15
C GLN A 551 6.87 -6.26 -23.70
N MET A 552 6.77 -6.42 -25.03
CA MET A 552 7.16 -7.63 -25.71
C MET A 552 7.92 -7.34 -26.98
N THR A 553 9.04 -8.01 -27.16
CA THR A 553 9.86 -7.91 -28.37
C THR A 553 9.54 -9.09 -29.30
N ILE A 554 9.20 -8.77 -30.54
CA ILE A 554 8.90 -9.74 -31.61
C ILE A 554 10.06 -9.69 -32.60
N ALA A 555 10.82 -10.78 -32.64
CA ALA A 555 11.93 -10.96 -33.59
C ALA A 555 11.45 -11.62 -34.90
N ASP A 556 12.28 -11.54 -35.93
CA ASP A 556 12.12 -12.25 -37.22
C ASP A 556 10.80 -11.93 -37.95
N MET A 557 10.35 -10.69 -37.86
CA MET A 557 9.20 -10.25 -38.64
C MET A 557 9.58 -9.99 -40.11
N PRO A 558 8.72 -10.41 -41.06
CA PRO A 558 8.95 -10.12 -42.48
C PRO A 558 8.89 -8.65 -42.79
N ASP A 559 9.56 -8.24 -43.88
CA ASP A 559 9.46 -6.91 -44.43
C ASP A 559 8.00 -6.52 -44.71
N GLY A 560 7.64 -5.30 -44.39
CA GLY A 560 6.28 -4.81 -44.57
C GLY A 560 5.91 -3.68 -43.63
N SER A 561 4.68 -3.19 -43.73
CA SER A 561 4.07 -2.21 -42.84
C SER A 561 3.10 -2.90 -41.91
N TRP A 562 3.35 -2.84 -40.61
CA TRP A 562 2.66 -3.64 -39.62
C TRP A 562 1.96 -2.81 -38.54
N THR A 563 0.78 -3.27 -38.11
CA THR A 563 0.12 -2.84 -36.90
C THR A 563 -0.17 -4.04 -36.01
N PHE A 564 -0.34 -3.79 -34.71
CA PHE A 564 -0.52 -4.85 -33.72
C PHE A 564 -1.80 -4.61 -32.91
N THR A 565 -2.54 -5.68 -32.66
CA THR A 565 -3.67 -5.70 -31.73
C THR A 565 -3.41 -6.70 -30.62
N VAL A 566 -3.97 -6.46 -29.43
CA VAL A 566 -3.74 -7.23 -28.25
C VAL A 566 -5.07 -7.63 -27.62
N VAL A 567 -5.17 -8.91 -27.20
CA VAL A 567 -6.29 -9.47 -26.43
C VAL A 567 -5.73 -10.03 -25.13
N ALA A 568 -6.27 -9.61 -23.98
CA ALA A 568 -5.93 -10.15 -22.67
C ALA A 568 -6.70 -11.44 -22.41
N ARG A 569 -6.07 -12.42 -21.73
CA ARG A 569 -6.67 -13.70 -21.32
C ARG A 569 -6.36 -14.01 -19.87
N SER A 570 -7.34 -14.56 -19.15
CA SER A 570 -7.12 -15.13 -17.81
C SER A 570 -6.83 -16.61 -17.88
N GLY A 571 -6.19 -17.17 -16.85
CA GLY A 571 -5.98 -18.62 -16.69
C GLY A 571 -7.27 -19.42 -16.65
N SER A 572 -8.40 -18.80 -16.32
CA SER A 572 -9.74 -19.39 -16.38
C SER A 572 -10.36 -19.39 -17.78
N GLY A 573 -9.67 -18.91 -18.81
CA GLY A 573 -10.12 -18.92 -20.20
C GLY A 573 -10.97 -17.71 -20.63
N VAL A 574 -11.13 -16.71 -19.76
CA VAL A 574 -11.83 -15.45 -20.09
C VAL A 574 -10.93 -14.61 -21.00
N SER A 575 -11.51 -14.04 -22.06
CA SER A 575 -10.81 -13.14 -22.97
C SER A 575 -11.43 -11.74 -22.94
N SER A 576 -10.61 -10.71 -23.07
CA SER A 576 -11.06 -9.34 -23.30
C SER A 576 -11.55 -9.12 -24.72
N GLY A 577 -12.04 -7.93 -25.00
CA GLY A 577 -12.13 -7.42 -26.38
C GLY A 577 -10.75 -7.24 -27.00
N THR A 578 -10.71 -7.14 -28.33
CA THR A 578 -9.48 -6.80 -29.08
C THR A 578 -9.20 -5.30 -28.94
N SER A 579 -7.95 -4.94 -28.66
CA SER A 579 -7.53 -3.55 -28.55
C SER A 579 -7.70 -2.78 -29.88
N ALA A 580 -7.67 -1.46 -29.79
CA ALA A 580 -7.35 -0.64 -30.96
C ALA A 580 -5.97 -1.04 -31.53
N PRO A 581 -5.74 -0.94 -32.84
CA PRO A 581 -4.43 -1.22 -33.43
C PRO A 581 -3.38 -0.20 -32.94
N SER A 582 -2.13 -0.64 -32.88
CA SER A 582 -0.97 0.22 -32.62
C SER A 582 -0.76 1.24 -33.74
N ASN A 583 0.16 2.17 -33.57
CA ASN A 583 0.78 2.89 -34.67
C ASN A 583 1.40 1.89 -35.67
N SER A 584 1.48 2.29 -36.94
CA SER A 584 2.14 1.49 -37.99
C SER A 584 3.66 1.59 -37.86
N VAL A 585 4.35 0.47 -38.03
CA VAL A 585 5.81 0.36 -38.11
C VAL A 585 6.19 -0.29 -39.43
N VAL A 586 7.30 0.15 -40.02
CA VAL A 586 7.83 -0.38 -41.29
C VAL A 586 9.10 -1.17 -40.99
N ILE A 587 9.11 -2.42 -41.40
CA ILE A 587 10.26 -3.31 -41.31
C ILE A 587 10.83 -3.47 -42.72
N SER A 588 12.12 -3.22 -42.87
CA SER A 588 12.85 -3.41 -44.10
C SER A 588 14.22 -4.02 -43.77
N SER A 589 14.47 -5.19 -44.31
CA SER A 589 15.78 -5.83 -44.21
C SER A 589 16.82 -5.04 -44.97
N PRO A 590 18.05 -4.83 -44.49
CA PRO A 590 19.12 -4.26 -45.27
C PRO A 590 19.34 -5.12 -46.52
N ARG A 591 19.04 -4.58 -47.67
CA ARG A 591 19.31 -5.26 -48.96
C ARG A 591 20.80 -5.47 -49.09
N ALA A 592 21.25 -6.72 -49.12
CA ALA A 592 22.65 -7.06 -49.40
C ALA A 592 23.05 -6.44 -50.74
N PRO A 593 24.23 -5.84 -50.86
CA PRO A 593 24.69 -5.31 -52.16
C PRO A 593 24.77 -6.45 -53.14
N ASN A 594 24.12 -6.26 -54.29
CA ASN A 594 24.04 -7.22 -55.37
C ASN A 594 25.44 -7.50 -55.93
N PRO A 595 26.01 -8.73 -55.89
CA PRO A 595 27.27 -9.09 -56.52
C PRO A 595 26.98 -9.52 -57.97
N GLY A 596 26.73 -8.56 -58.86
CA GLY A 596 26.52 -8.85 -60.26
C GLY A 596 27.21 -7.83 -61.12
N GLY A 597 28.53 -7.97 -61.29
CA GLY A 597 29.29 -7.25 -62.25
C GLY A 597 28.90 -7.64 -63.68
N GLY A 598 28.51 -6.67 -64.46
CA GLY A 598 28.47 -6.76 -65.90
C GLY A 598 29.47 -5.72 -66.46
N THR A 599 30.48 -6.25 -67.10
CA THR A 599 31.54 -5.47 -67.83
C THR A 599 30.99 -4.51 -68.86
N PRO A 600 31.60 -3.35 -69.03
CA PRO A 600 31.17 -2.36 -70.03
C PRO A 600 31.76 -2.64 -71.41
N ASN A 601 30.95 -2.50 -72.45
CA ASN A 601 31.42 -2.42 -73.85
C ASN A 601 31.45 -0.99 -74.32
N PRO A 602 32.52 -0.58 -75.08
CA PRO A 602 32.78 0.82 -75.37
C PRO A 602 32.18 1.24 -76.72
N GLY A 603 31.72 2.47 -76.77
CA GLY A 603 31.50 3.13 -78.08
C GLY A 603 30.46 4.24 -78.11
N GLY A 604 30.92 5.47 -78.30
CA GLY A 604 30.11 6.49 -78.94
C GLY A 604 29.99 7.84 -78.22
N SER A 605 30.98 8.73 -78.57
CA SER A 605 30.85 10.15 -78.81
C SER A 605 30.23 11.13 -77.82
N ALA A 606 31.09 12.01 -77.37
CA ALA A 606 30.80 13.29 -76.72
C ALA A 606 30.08 14.27 -77.66
N PRO A 607 29.47 15.37 -77.23
CA PRO A 607 30.23 16.60 -77.00
C PRO A 607 29.96 17.39 -75.74
N ASP A 608 30.96 18.19 -75.42
CA ASP A 608 31.23 19.16 -74.37
C ASP A 608 30.28 20.38 -74.33
N PRO A 609 30.65 21.38 -73.52
CA PRO A 609 30.41 21.60 -72.08
C PRO A 609 29.72 22.99 -71.90
N ILE A 610 29.27 23.28 -70.69
CA ILE A 610 29.16 24.66 -70.17
C ILE A 610 29.52 24.70 -68.67
N GLU A 611 30.58 25.45 -68.43
CA GLU A 611 31.02 25.97 -67.11
C GLU A 611 29.95 26.80 -66.43
N ILE A 612 29.98 26.95 -65.10
CA ILE A 612 30.69 27.92 -64.23
C ILE A 612 30.10 27.73 -62.84
N GLY A 613 30.79 27.56 -61.84
CA GLY A 613 31.57 28.25 -60.86
C GLY A 613 31.04 27.86 -59.48
N GLY A 614 31.79 27.43 -58.58
CA GLY A 614 32.86 27.96 -57.88
C GLY A 614 32.63 27.87 -56.36
N GLY A 615 33.52 27.26 -55.67
CA GLY A 615 33.95 27.56 -54.31
C GLY A 615 33.25 26.77 -53.21
N ASP A 616 33.86 26.19 -52.28
CA ASP A 616 35.23 25.95 -51.92
C ASP A 616 35.19 24.89 -50.79
N THR A 617 35.98 23.94 -50.93
CA THR A 617 36.71 23.07 -50.02
C THR A 617 36.88 23.59 -48.60
N THR A 618 36.93 22.82 -47.52
CA THR A 618 37.67 21.63 -47.14
C THR A 618 37.42 21.30 -45.67
N PRO A 619 38.09 20.33 -45.07
CA PRO A 619 37.51 19.12 -44.48
C PRO A 619 37.72 19.01 -42.94
N MET A 620 37.23 17.93 -42.42
CA MET A 620 37.52 17.42 -41.07
C MET A 620 39.00 17.49 -40.65
N PRO A 621 39.29 17.54 -39.38
CA PRO A 621 39.92 16.35 -38.82
C PRO A 621 39.49 15.93 -37.39
N GLU A 622 39.61 14.66 -37.19
CA GLU A 622 39.86 13.93 -35.96
C GLU A 622 40.84 14.61 -35.03
N LYS A 623 40.67 14.51 -33.68
CA LYS A 623 41.71 13.98 -32.83
C LYS A 623 41.52 14.08 -31.33
N THR A 624 41.58 12.97 -30.64
CA THR A 624 42.56 12.48 -29.66
C THR A 624 43.06 13.40 -28.53
N ILE A 625 42.72 13.02 -27.32
CA ILE A 625 43.41 12.81 -25.98
C ILE A 625 44.51 13.78 -25.54
N GLY A 626 44.33 14.21 -24.27
CA GLY A 626 45.35 14.26 -23.20
C GLY A 626 45.91 15.62 -22.81
N PRO A 627 46.56 15.71 -21.67
CA PRO A 627 46.13 16.54 -20.53
C PRO A 627 47.09 17.72 -20.27
N GLY A 628 46.69 18.66 -19.39
CA GLY A 628 47.69 19.56 -18.75
C GLY A 628 47.23 20.95 -18.38
N VAL A 629 47.05 21.11 -17.09
CA VAL A 629 47.59 22.18 -16.21
C VAL A 629 47.59 23.65 -16.63
N GLY A 630 46.96 24.49 -15.78
CA GLY A 630 47.58 25.77 -15.38
C GLY A 630 46.85 27.06 -15.75
N GLY A 631 46.41 27.74 -14.74
CA GLY A 631 46.78 29.13 -14.49
C GLY A 631 45.97 30.28 -15.05
N GLY A 632 45.39 31.06 -14.15
CA GLY A 632 45.56 32.52 -14.12
C GLY A 632 44.59 33.33 -14.96
N ASP A 633 43.83 34.13 -14.40
CA ASP A 633 43.87 35.55 -14.07
C ASP A 633 42.48 36.24 -14.17
N VAL A 634 42.11 36.79 -13.10
CA VAL A 634 41.56 38.11 -12.74
C VAL A 634 41.25 39.06 -13.94
N ILE A 635 40.04 39.62 -13.97
CA ILE A 635 39.79 41.06 -14.17
C ILE A 635 38.48 41.44 -13.47
N SER A 636 38.64 42.37 -12.52
CA SER A 636 37.73 43.26 -11.82
C SER A 636 37.22 44.37 -12.74
N VAL A 637 35.97 44.81 -12.53
CA VAL A 637 35.58 46.24 -12.65
C VAL A 637 34.32 46.50 -11.81
N ASP A 638 34.48 47.28 -10.76
CA ASP A 638 33.53 48.17 -10.10
C ASP A 638 33.67 49.54 -10.79
N PRO A 639 32.90 50.63 -10.55
CA PRO A 639 32.23 51.07 -9.36
C PRO A 639 30.97 51.96 -9.51
N GLY A 640 30.43 52.34 -8.38
CA GLY A 640 29.79 53.63 -8.06
C GLY A 640 28.37 53.52 -7.54
N GLY A 641 27.90 54.11 -6.52
CA GLY A 641 28.40 55.05 -5.60
C GLY A 641 27.26 55.54 -4.70
N GLY A 642 27.58 55.84 -3.48
CA GLY A 642 27.10 56.99 -2.72
C GLY A 642 25.99 56.78 -1.73
N GLY A 643 26.31 56.93 -0.46
CA GLY A 643 26.02 58.02 0.44
C GLY A 643 25.45 57.65 1.79
N SER A 644 26.28 57.65 2.76
CA SER A 644 26.32 58.38 4.03
C SER A 644 25.21 58.27 5.07
N GLY A 645 25.66 57.98 6.33
CA GLY A 645 25.02 58.44 7.54
C GLY A 645 25.08 57.49 8.73
N ALA A 646 26.15 57.57 9.51
CA ALA A 646 26.23 57.17 10.91
C ALA A 646 26.28 58.44 11.77
N PRO A 647 26.32 58.42 13.14
CA PRO A 647 26.19 57.42 14.18
C PRO A 647 25.36 57.88 15.40
N GLY A 648 25.21 57.01 16.43
CA GLY A 648 24.71 57.44 17.74
C GLY A 648 24.50 56.25 18.72
N GLN A 649 25.48 55.91 19.40
CA GLN A 649 25.82 55.67 20.82
C GLN A 649 24.71 55.18 21.77
N ILE A 650 25.13 54.16 22.50
CA ILE A 650 24.69 53.51 23.73
C ILE A 650 24.76 54.50 24.93
N PRO A 651 24.05 54.36 26.10
CA PRO A 651 24.25 53.28 27.05
C PRO A 651 23.04 52.84 27.94
N GLY A 652 23.06 51.58 28.39
CA GLY A 652 23.21 51.12 29.77
C GLY A 652 22.02 51.23 30.72
N HIS A 653 21.54 50.13 31.26
CA HIS A 653 21.59 49.75 32.68
C HIS A 653 20.60 48.65 33.01
N LEU A 654 21.10 47.58 33.56
CA LEU A 654 20.42 46.67 34.50
C LEU A 654 20.36 47.39 35.88
N PRO A 655 19.62 46.90 36.93
CA PRO A 655 19.25 45.51 37.26
C PRO A 655 17.91 45.35 38.03
N GLY A 656 17.59 44.11 38.36
CA GLY A 656 16.98 43.69 39.65
C GLY A 656 15.51 43.30 39.62
N GLU A 657 15.17 42.13 39.76
CA GLU A 657 14.78 41.14 40.76
C GLU A 657 14.26 39.87 40.08
#